data_e930700ec84da1dda403f99d407bfca7
#
_entry.id   e930700ec84da1dda403f99d407bfca7
#
_cell.length_a   1.000
_cell.length_b   1.000
_cell.length_c   1.000
_cell.angle_alpha   90.00
_cell.angle_beta   90.00
_cell.angle_gamma   90.00
#
_symmetry.space_group_name_H-M   'P 1'
#
loop_
_entity.id
_entity.type
_entity.pdbx_description
1 polymer ?
#
loop_
_entity_poly.entity_id
_entity_poly.type
_entity_poly.pdbx_seq_one_letter_code
_entity_poly.pdbx_strand_id
1 'polypeptide(L)'
;MAAKQHLAQLPDYQVLRAAHEEAWAAVWEDCDITIEGDIRAQLAVRYNLFQLLISAPTQDDRVSIPAKSLSGFAYKGHIFWDTEIFILPLFTLTQPQIARNLLSYRYHTLPGSRRKAQASGYPGAAIAWESATTGDEVTPRWILAADPDADPIRIWCGDRELHITTDVAYGVWQYWRATGDDQWMRNYGAEIILDTAIFWGTRVEWNGKRERYEIRSVIGPDEYHDRVDNNTFTNRMVQWHLETALAVWQWLETFHPERLSELEAKLDLKEDRRHRWADIARRLCVLYDPQTGLVEQCEGFFALEDINLADYEPRSRSMQAILGIEGTNKRQVLKQPDVLMLLYLLRSIGSPGGGQRLNWDEKILAKNWDYYAPRTDHTYGSSLGPAIHGILACDLEQPAAAYEHFMRAAMVDLEDVHQNAADGIHAASAGGVWQATVFGFGGLKLPDGESHPTAKAHLPPGWTRLKYKVKWRGQSYEFDFSAPTEAIPATPMTPGIRGVIFDLDGVLTDTAEFHYQGWQRVADEEGIAFDRKANEAMRGLSRRDSLLQMLGGKVLPEARMVEIMARKNRYYVDLLEQIGPEHLLAGAGSLLAELHAAGIKVAIGSASKNARMVIDRLNIAHLVDAIADGNTVDRSKPAPDLFLHAAEQLGLSPVECVVVEDAASGIEAALAAGMLAVGLGPVERVGSAHVVLPNLEGVRWADLLGKLTAAR
;
A
#
# COMPACT_ATOMS: atom_id res chain seq x y z
N MET A 1 -0.67 -26.31 -34.84
CA MET A 1 -1.23 -27.68 -34.66
C MET A 1 -1.26 -28.08 -33.19
N ALA A 2 -0.17 -27.96 -32.43
CA ALA A 2 -0.12 -28.36 -31.01
C ALA A 2 -1.19 -27.70 -30.11
N ALA A 3 -1.41 -26.41 -30.23
CA ALA A 3 -2.42 -25.69 -29.44
C ALA A 3 -3.86 -26.19 -29.70
N LYS A 4 -4.21 -26.51 -30.95
CA LYS A 4 -5.54 -27.07 -31.31
C LYS A 4 -5.72 -28.50 -30.76
N GLN A 5 -4.66 -29.30 -30.76
CA GLN A 5 -4.69 -30.65 -30.18
C GLN A 5 -4.83 -30.58 -28.66
N HIS A 6 -4.13 -29.66 -28.01
CA HIS A 6 -4.24 -29.44 -26.57
C HIS A 6 -5.65 -28.97 -26.18
N LEU A 7 -6.22 -27.99 -26.90
CA LEU A 7 -7.59 -27.52 -26.64
C LEU A 7 -8.64 -28.62 -26.79
N ALA A 8 -8.44 -29.55 -27.74
CA ALA A 8 -9.36 -30.71 -27.96
C ALA A 8 -9.29 -31.76 -26.83
N GLN A 9 -8.26 -31.71 -25.99
CA GLN A 9 -8.04 -32.65 -24.89
C GLN A 9 -8.43 -32.02 -23.51
N LEU A 10 -8.74 -30.72 -23.47
CA LEU A 10 -9.16 -30.09 -22.24
C LEU A 10 -10.51 -30.65 -21.77
N PRO A 11 -10.67 -30.86 -20.45
CA PRO A 11 -11.96 -31.13 -19.84
C PRO A 11 -12.98 -30.02 -20.12
N ASP A 12 -14.25 -30.27 -19.87
CA ASP A 12 -15.25 -29.21 -19.92
C ASP A 12 -14.99 -28.08 -18.89
N TYR A 13 -15.65 -26.96 -19.08
CA TYR A 13 -15.47 -25.77 -18.24
C TYR A 13 -15.74 -26.05 -16.74
N GLN A 14 -16.72 -26.87 -16.41
CA GLN A 14 -17.09 -27.14 -15.02
C GLN A 14 -15.98 -27.93 -14.29
N VAL A 15 -15.37 -28.88 -14.98
CA VAL A 15 -14.25 -29.66 -14.45
C VAL A 15 -13.01 -28.77 -14.27
N LEU A 16 -12.71 -27.91 -15.26
CA LEU A 16 -11.61 -26.95 -15.15
C LEU A 16 -11.82 -25.96 -14.02
N ARG A 17 -13.04 -25.46 -13.89
CA ARG A 17 -13.41 -24.54 -12.81
C ARG A 17 -13.26 -25.19 -11.44
N ALA A 18 -13.78 -26.37 -11.26
CA ALA A 18 -13.68 -27.10 -9.99
C ALA A 18 -12.21 -27.35 -9.58
N ALA A 19 -11.38 -27.81 -10.53
CA ALA A 19 -9.95 -28.00 -10.29
C ALA A 19 -9.22 -26.69 -9.96
N HIS A 20 -9.60 -25.59 -10.59
CA HIS A 20 -9.06 -24.27 -10.30
C HIS A 20 -9.47 -23.79 -8.90
N GLU A 21 -10.75 -23.93 -8.53
CA GLU A 21 -11.25 -23.57 -7.20
C GLU A 21 -10.56 -24.40 -6.10
N GLU A 22 -10.38 -25.70 -6.31
CA GLU A 22 -9.66 -26.59 -5.38
C GLU A 22 -8.20 -26.17 -5.21
N ALA A 23 -7.49 -25.89 -6.32
CA ALA A 23 -6.10 -25.45 -6.28
C ALA A 23 -5.94 -24.14 -5.50
N TRP A 24 -6.81 -23.15 -5.74
CA TRP A 24 -6.78 -21.88 -5.01
C TRP A 24 -7.20 -22.03 -3.55
N ALA A 25 -8.17 -22.89 -3.23
CA ALA A 25 -8.53 -23.16 -1.85
C ALA A 25 -7.34 -23.67 -1.03
N ALA A 26 -6.54 -24.58 -1.62
CA ALA A 26 -5.32 -25.08 -0.99
C ALA A 26 -4.27 -23.99 -0.77
N VAL A 27 -4.09 -23.05 -1.73
CA VAL A 27 -3.18 -21.91 -1.59
C VAL A 27 -3.64 -20.98 -0.46
N TRP A 28 -4.93 -20.62 -0.44
CA TRP A 28 -5.50 -19.74 0.57
C TRP A 28 -5.48 -20.35 1.97
N GLU A 29 -5.61 -21.67 2.10
CA GLU A 29 -5.56 -22.31 3.42
C GLU A 29 -4.25 -22.05 4.16
N ASP A 30 -3.14 -21.93 3.45
CA ASP A 30 -1.80 -21.68 4.01
C ASP A 30 -1.51 -20.21 4.31
N CYS A 31 -2.17 -19.26 3.63
CA CYS A 31 -1.76 -17.86 3.67
C CYS A 31 -2.90 -16.86 3.90
N ASP A 32 -4.17 -17.29 3.94
CA ASP A 32 -5.29 -16.37 4.14
C ASP A 32 -5.22 -15.71 5.52
N ILE A 33 -5.67 -14.46 5.55
CA ILE A 33 -5.83 -13.66 6.76
C ILE A 33 -7.30 -13.29 6.89
N THR A 34 -7.88 -13.51 8.07
CA THR A 34 -9.24 -13.09 8.38
C THR A 34 -9.20 -11.84 9.25
N ILE A 35 -9.83 -10.79 8.79
CA ILE A 35 -10.11 -9.55 9.54
C ILE A 35 -11.62 -9.40 9.62
N GLU A 36 -12.18 -9.37 10.84
CA GLU A 36 -13.59 -9.08 11.05
C GLU A 36 -13.76 -7.68 11.65
N GLY A 37 -14.84 -7.01 11.30
CA GLY A 37 -15.15 -5.64 11.73
C GLY A 37 -14.71 -4.56 10.74
N ASP A 38 -13.85 -4.90 9.77
CA ASP A 38 -13.37 -3.97 8.74
C ASP A 38 -13.24 -4.67 7.37
N ILE A 39 -14.30 -4.57 6.58
CA ILE A 39 -14.37 -5.20 5.26
C ILE A 39 -13.39 -4.57 4.26
N ARG A 40 -13.05 -3.27 4.42
CA ARG A 40 -12.11 -2.57 3.54
C ARG A 40 -10.68 -3.07 3.76
N ALA A 41 -10.27 -3.21 5.02
CA ALA A 41 -8.99 -3.81 5.37
C ALA A 41 -8.91 -5.28 4.92
N GLN A 42 -9.98 -6.08 5.13
CA GLN A 42 -10.05 -7.47 4.69
C GLN A 42 -9.88 -7.60 3.18
N LEU A 43 -10.59 -6.77 2.39
CA LEU A 43 -10.47 -6.76 0.93
C LEU A 43 -9.05 -6.38 0.50
N ALA A 44 -8.49 -5.32 1.09
CA ALA A 44 -7.17 -4.83 0.73
C ALA A 44 -6.07 -5.86 1.04
N VAL A 45 -6.12 -6.53 2.19
CA VAL A 45 -5.16 -7.60 2.52
C VAL A 45 -5.24 -8.73 1.51
N ARG A 46 -6.43 -9.25 1.20
CA ARG A 46 -6.59 -10.33 0.21
C ARG A 46 -6.18 -9.92 -1.20
N TYR A 47 -6.47 -8.69 -1.61
CA TYR A 47 -6.00 -8.17 -2.89
C TYR A 47 -4.47 -8.17 -2.99
N ASN A 48 -3.79 -7.61 -1.99
CA ASN A 48 -2.34 -7.55 -1.98
C ASN A 48 -1.70 -8.96 -1.94
N LEU A 49 -2.24 -9.88 -1.13
CA LEU A 49 -1.83 -11.28 -1.12
C LEU A 49 -2.01 -11.94 -2.48
N PHE A 50 -3.17 -11.78 -3.10
CA PHE A 50 -3.47 -12.36 -4.42
C PHE A 50 -2.47 -11.91 -5.48
N GLN A 51 -2.11 -10.61 -5.50
CA GLN A 51 -1.14 -10.07 -6.46
C GLN A 51 0.25 -10.69 -6.31
N LEU A 52 0.69 -10.98 -5.10
CA LEU A 52 1.96 -11.67 -4.86
C LEU A 52 1.87 -13.16 -5.22
N LEU A 53 0.78 -13.83 -4.88
CA LEU A 53 0.58 -15.26 -5.16
C LEU A 53 0.57 -15.56 -6.65
N ILE A 54 -0.10 -14.74 -7.48
CA ILE A 54 -0.11 -14.92 -8.95
C ILE A 54 1.23 -14.61 -9.61
N SER A 55 2.10 -13.86 -8.93
CA SER A 55 3.43 -13.50 -9.43
C SER A 55 4.53 -14.46 -8.97
N ALA A 56 4.22 -15.36 -8.05
CA ALA A 56 5.20 -16.20 -7.39
C ALA A 56 5.67 -17.37 -8.28
N PRO A 57 7.01 -17.58 -8.44
CA PRO A 57 7.54 -18.69 -9.20
C PRO A 57 7.45 -19.99 -8.39
N THR A 58 6.44 -20.80 -8.66
CA THR A 58 6.20 -22.06 -7.92
C THR A 58 7.14 -23.19 -8.33
N GLN A 59 7.64 -23.20 -9.57
CA GLN A 59 8.44 -24.30 -10.13
C GLN A 59 9.78 -23.87 -10.75
N ASP A 60 10.05 -22.57 -10.82
CA ASP A 60 11.28 -22.03 -11.40
C ASP A 60 12.08 -21.27 -10.33
N ASP A 61 13.31 -21.69 -10.10
CA ASP A 61 14.24 -21.11 -9.13
C ASP A 61 15.23 -20.12 -9.75
N ARG A 62 15.05 -19.78 -11.04
CA ARG A 62 15.87 -18.84 -11.80
C ARG A 62 15.22 -17.49 -12.03
N VAL A 63 14.01 -17.31 -11.56
CA VAL A 63 13.24 -16.08 -11.64
C VAL A 63 12.82 -15.63 -10.25
N SER A 64 12.48 -14.35 -10.11
CA SER A 64 12.03 -13.75 -8.85
C SER A 64 10.84 -12.84 -9.11
N ILE A 65 10.31 -12.18 -8.08
CA ILE A 65 9.19 -11.26 -8.20
C ILE A 65 9.74 -9.85 -8.41
N PRO A 66 9.40 -9.19 -9.55
CA PRO A 66 9.86 -7.82 -9.81
C PRO A 66 9.11 -6.80 -8.94
N ALA A 67 9.69 -5.60 -8.79
CA ALA A 67 9.14 -4.50 -7.98
C ALA A 67 7.71 -4.10 -8.38
N LYS A 68 7.36 -4.25 -9.67
CA LYS A 68 6.00 -4.01 -10.21
C LYS A 68 5.25 -5.31 -10.55
N SER A 69 5.66 -6.43 -9.94
CA SER A 69 5.05 -7.74 -10.19
C SER A 69 5.07 -8.09 -11.70
N LEU A 70 4.10 -8.84 -12.17
CA LEU A 70 3.88 -9.15 -13.58
C LEU A 70 2.77 -8.28 -14.21
N SER A 71 2.29 -7.27 -13.49
CA SER A 71 1.12 -6.48 -13.86
C SER A 71 1.44 -5.22 -14.69
N GLY A 72 2.71 -4.85 -14.85
CA GLY A 72 3.11 -3.66 -15.61
C GLY A 72 4.55 -3.72 -16.12
N PHE A 73 4.95 -2.68 -16.86
CA PHE A 73 6.26 -2.59 -17.53
C PHE A 73 7.25 -1.67 -16.83
N ALA A 74 6.86 -0.96 -15.78
CA ALA A 74 7.81 -0.15 -15.04
C ALA A 74 8.90 -1.05 -14.44
N TYR A 75 10.11 -0.51 -14.39
CA TYR A 75 11.34 -1.25 -14.03
C TYR A 75 11.61 -2.52 -14.88
N LYS A 76 10.91 -2.69 -16.01
CA LYS A 76 11.17 -3.75 -17.03
C LYS A 76 11.24 -5.17 -16.48
N GLY A 77 10.60 -5.45 -15.35
CA GLY A 77 10.65 -6.74 -14.68
C GLY A 77 11.94 -7.00 -13.89
N HIS A 78 12.72 -5.96 -13.57
CA HIS A 78 13.96 -6.09 -12.80
C HIS A 78 13.66 -6.40 -11.32
N ILE A 79 14.60 -7.09 -10.68
CA ILE A 79 14.54 -7.54 -9.30
C ILE A 79 15.39 -6.60 -8.43
N PHE A 80 14.79 -6.12 -7.35
CA PHE A 80 15.37 -5.21 -6.35
C PHE A 80 15.44 -5.87 -4.97
N TRP A 81 15.76 -5.10 -3.93
CA TRP A 81 15.70 -5.50 -2.52
C TRP A 81 14.28 -5.69 -2.00
N ASP A 82 13.29 -5.23 -2.74
CA ASP A 82 11.85 -5.42 -2.51
C ASP A 82 11.52 -6.87 -2.18
N THR A 83 12.17 -7.79 -2.89
CA THR A 83 11.96 -9.22 -2.70
C THR A 83 12.38 -9.64 -1.30
N GLU A 84 13.60 -9.33 -0.88
CA GLU A 84 14.18 -9.86 0.35
C GLU A 84 13.56 -9.25 1.61
N ILE A 85 13.31 -7.95 1.60
CA ILE A 85 12.84 -7.23 2.80
C ILE A 85 11.32 -7.24 2.92
N PHE A 86 10.60 -7.11 1.80
CA PHE A 86 9.15 -6.90 1.85
C PHE A 86 8.35 -8.14 1.43
N ILE A 87 8.75 -8.86 0.39
CA ILE A 87 7.97 -9.96 -0.19
C ILE A 87 8.30 -11.30 0.46
N LEU A 88 9.58 -11.59 0.65
CA LEU A 88 10.08 -12.87 1.13
C LEU A 88 9.50 -13.31 2.48
N PRO A 89 9.27 -12.43 3.48
CA PRO A 89 8.69 -12.84 4.76
C PRO A 89 7.34 -13.53 4.63
N LEU A 90 6.45 -13.10 3.72
CA LEU A 90 5.20 -13.78 3.41
C LEU A 90 5.47 -15.25 3.05
N PHE A 91 6.28 -15.46 2.00
CA PHE A 91 6.51 -16.81 1.48
C PHE A 91 7.33 -17.67 2.44
N THR A 92 8.29 -17.09 3.15
CA THR A 92 9.08 -17.81 4.16
C THR A 92 8.20 -18.41 5.24
N LEU A 93 7.16 -17.70 5.67
CA LEU A 93 6.30 -18.09 6.77
C LEU A 93 4.97 -18.74 6.33
N THR A 94 4.69 -18.83 5.03
CA THR A 94 3.46 -19.48 4.53
C THR A 94 3.76 -20.58 3.50
N GLN A 95 4.63 -20.31 2.52
CA GLN A 95 4.97 -21.19 1.40
C GLN A 95 6.49 -21.28 1.21
N PRO A 96 7.25 -21.94 2.11
CA PRO A 96 8.71 -21.91 2.13
C PRO A 96 9.38 -22.36 0.82
N GLN A 97 8.73 -23.19 0.02
CA GLN A 97 9.26 -23.60 -1.27
C GLN A 97 9.37 -22.43 -2.25
N ILE A 98 8.41 -21.50 -2.23
CA ILE A 98 8.46 -20.28 -3.05
C ILE A 98 9.61 -19.39 -2.56
N ALA A 99 9.72 -19.18 -1.25
CA ALA A 99 10.84 -18.42 -0.67
C ALA A 99 12.21 -18.99 -1.08
N ARG A 100 12.32 -20.31 -1.07
CA ARG A 100 13.52 -21.02 -1.55
C ARG A 100 13.82 -20.71 -3.02
N ASN A 101 12.82 -20.72 -3.90
CA ASN A 101 13.00 -20.40 -5.31
C ASN A 101 13.48 -18.95 -5.50
N LEU A 102 12.84 -17.99 -4.79
CA LEU A 102 13.23 -16.58 -4.84
C LEU A 102 14.69 -16.36 -4.41
N LEU A 103 15.16 -17.05 -3.39
CA LEU A 103 16.54 -16.97 -2.92
C LEU A 103 17.51 -17.74 -3.82
N SER A 104 17.07 -18.84 -4.46
CA SER A 104 17.89 -19.56 -5.43
C SER A 104 18.20 -18.70 -6.65
N TYR A 105 17.29 -17.79 -7.06
CA TYR A 105 17.58 -16.78 -8.07
C TYR A 105 18.86 -15.98 -7.71
N ARG A 106 18.99 -15.56 -6.44
CA ARG A 106 20.20 -14.82 -5.99
C ARG A 106 21.47 -15.65 -6.10
N TYR A 107 21.37 -16.96 -5.85
CA TYR A 107 22.51 -17.86 -6.07
C TYR A 107 22.87 -17.99 -7.56
N HIS A 108 21.88 -18.18 -8.42
CA HIS A 108 22.09 -18.31 -9.87
C HIS A 108 22.66 -17.02 -10.49
N THR A 109 22.39 -15.87 -9.87
CA THR A 109 22.85 -14.56 -10.33
C THR A 109 24.15 -14.07 -9.68
N LEU A 110 24.76 -14.81 -8.77
CA LEU A 110 26.08 -14.48 -8.18
C LEU A 110 27.18 -14.17 -9.20
N PRO A 111 27.27 -14.83 -10.37
CA PRO A 111 28.27 -14.47 -11.38
C PRO A 111 28.20 -13.01 -11.83
N GLY A 112 26.98 -12.43 -11.97
CA GLY A 112 26.80 -10.99 -12.26
C GLY A 112 27.27 -10.11 -11.10
N SER A 113 26.91 -10.50 -9.88
CA SER A 113 27.34 -9.78 -8.67
C SER A 113 28.86 -9.75 -8.49
N ARG A 114 29.55 -10.84 -8.84
CA ARG A 114 31.01 -10.89 -8.85
C ARG A 114 31.60 -9.94 -9.90
N ARG A 115 31.03 -9.87 -11.10
CA ARG A 115 31.45 -8.91 -12.13
C ARG A 115 31.27 -7.46 -11.68
N LYS A 116 30.15 -7.14 -10.99
CA LYS A 116 29.91 -5.81 -10.42
C LYS A 116 30.96 -5.44 -9.39
N ALA A 117 31.27 -6.34 -8.45
CA ALA A 117 32.33 -6.13 -7.46
C ALA A 117 33.69 -5.90 -8.14
N GLN A 118 34.07 -6.78 -9.07
CA GLN A 118 35.32 -6.69 -9.82
C GLN A 118 35.42 -5.39 -10.62
N ALA A 119 34.35 -4.96 -11.29
CA ALA A 119 34.34 -3.70 -12.04
C ALA A 119 34.53 -2.47 -11.12
N SER A 120 34.19 -2.60 -9.85
CA SER A 120 34.43 -1.59 -8.81
C SER A 120 35.75 -1.75 -8.08
N GLY A 121 36.60 -2.73 -8.47
CA GLY A 121 37.90 -2.98 -7.88
C GLY A 121 37.91 -3.82 -6.60
N TYR A 122 36.84 -4.52 -6.29
CA TYR A 122 36.69 -5.34 -5.08
C TYR A 122 36.53 -6.83 -5.42
N PRO A 123 37.07 -7.74 -4.60
CA PRO A 123 36.75 -9.16 -4.67
C PRO A 123 35.40 -9.46 -4.05
N GLY A 124 34.92 -10.69 -4.26
CA GLY A 124 33.62 -11.15 -3.74
C GLY A 124 32.46 -10.75 -4.64
N ALA A 125 31.27 -10.71 -4.08
CA ALA A 125 30.03 -10.42 -4.81
C ALA A 125 29.33 -9.17 -4.24
N ALA A 126 29.07 -8.18 -5.09
CA ALA A 126 28.21 -7.01 -4.82
C ALA A 126 26.91 -7.19 -5.59
N ILE A 127 25.81 -7.38 -4.89
CA ILE A 127 24.50 -7.57 -5.53
C ILE A 127 24.13 -6.31 -6.33
N ALA A 128 23.56 -6.50 -7.53
CA ALA A 128 23.08 -5.41 -8.36
C ALA A 128 21.85 -4.75 -7.70
N TRP A 129 21.76 -3.42 -7.79
CA TRP A 129 20.57 -2.70 -7.35
C TRP A 129 19.34 -3.15 -8.14
N GLU A 130 19.45 -3.11 -9.47
CA GLU A 130 18.51 -3.76 -10.36
C GLU A 130 19.17 -4.94 -11.05
N SER A 131 18.60 -6.12 -10.94
CA SER A 131 19.12 -7.33 -11.59
C SER A 131 18.08 -7.99 -12.48
N ALA A 132 18.59 -8.72 -13.49
CA ALA A 132 17.80 -9.56 -14.38
C ALA A 132 18.44 -10.96 -14.46
N THR A 133 18.25 -11.68 -15.55
CA THR A 133 18.64 -13.10 -15.74
C THR A 133 20.11 -13.39 -15.41
N THR A 134 21.02 -12.49 -15.67
CA THR A 134 22.47 -12.70 -15.48
C THR A 134 23.01 -12.20 -14.14
N GLY A 135 22.20 -11.43 -13.40
CA GLY A 135 22.59 -10.78 -12.15
C GLY A 135 23.55 -9.59 -12.33
N ASP A 136 23.80 -9.16 -13.56
CA ASP A 136 24.53 -7.92 -13.83
C ASP A 136 23.73 -6.70 -13.39
N GLU A 137 24.43 -5.58 -13.12
CA GLU A 137 23.81 -4.30 -12.83
C GLU A 137 23.12 -3.74 -14.07
N VAL A 138 21.80 -3.58 -14.02
CA VAL A 138 20.98 -3.09 -15.13
C VAL A 138 20.25 -1.78 -14.83
N THR A 139 20.52 -1.16 -13.68
CA THR A 139 20.00 0.18 -13.35
C THR A 139 20.41 1.18 -14.43
N PRO A 140 19.47 1.92 -15.01
CA PRO A 140 19.77 2.98 -15.95
C PRO A 140 20.71 4.01 -15.31
N ARG A 141 21.83 4.30 -15.94
CA ARG A 141 22.77 5.33 -15.44
C ARG A 141 22.26 6.74 -15.67
N TRP A 142 21.39 6.91 -16.64
CA TRP A 142 20.81 8.20 -17.04
C TRP A 142 19.37 8.03 -17.40
N ILE A 143 18.53 8.99 -17.00
CA ILE A 143 17.15 9.11 -17.44
C ILE A 143 16.96 10.46 -18.11
N LEU A 144 16.03 10.53 -19.06
CA LEU A 144 15.66 11.79 -19.69
C LEU A 144 14.96 12.67 -18.65
N ALA A 145 15.29 13.94 -18.64
CA ALA A 145 14.54 14.91 -17.85
C ALA A 145 13.12 15.07 -18.41
N ALA A 146 12.19 15.52 -17.57
CA ALA A 146 10.82 15.81 -18.02
C ALA A 146 10.78 16.97 -19.02
N ASP A 147 11.71 17.91 -18.94
CA ASP A 147 11.95 18.96 -19.92
C ASP A 147 12.86 18.40 -21.03
N PRO A 148 12.41 18.33 -22.29
CA PRO A 148 13.22 17.79 -23.41
C PRO A 148 14.50 18.56 -23.68
N ASP A 149 14.57 19.82 -23.27
CA ASP A 149 15.75 20.68 -23.46
C ASP A 149 16.74 20.64 -22.27
N ALA A 150 16.38 19.95 -21.19
CA ALA A 150 17.26 19.80 -20.05
C ALA A 150 18.21 18.61 -20.21
N ASP A 151 19.39 18.70 -19.56
CA ASP A 151 20.37 17.61 -19.54
C ASP A 151 19.78 16.34 -18.89
N PRO A 152 20.17 15.13 -19.36
CA PRO A 152 19.79 13.88 -18.73
C PRO A 152 20.18 13.82 -17.25
N ILE A 153 19.31 13.30 -16.41
CA ILE A 153 19.54 13.16 -14.96
C ILE A 153 20.38 11.90 -14.70
N ARG A 154 21.48 12.05 -13.96
CA ARG A 154 22.34 10.93 -13.54
C ARG A 154 21.67 10.18 -12.38
N ILE A 155 21.51 8.88 -12.54
CA ILE A 155 21.04 7.94 -11.51
C ILE A 155 22.25 7.26 -10.89
N TRP A 156 22.37 7.35 -9.55
CA TRP A 156 23.51 6.82 -8.81
C TRP A 156 23.22 5.50 -8.09
N CYS A 157 21.95 5.07 -8.05
CA CYS A 157 21.51 3.90 -7.29
C CYS A 157 22.33 2.65 -7.63
N GLY A 158 22.47 2.30 -8.93
CA GLY A 158 23.26 1.15 -9.35
C GLY A 158 24.74 1.18 -8.90
N ASP A 159 25.31 2.37 -8.72
CA ASP A 159 26.70 2.53 -8.30
C ASP A 159 26.87 2.61 -6.78
N ARG A 160 25.85 3.05 -6.01
CA ARG A 160 25.98 3.46 -4.59
C ARG A 160 24.97 2.84 -3.62
N GLU A 161 23.82 2.34 -4.05
CA GLU A 161 22.90 1.59 -3.21
C GLU A 161 23.39 0.17 -3.02
N LEU A 162 24.40 0.04 -2.17
CA LEU A 162 25.10 -1.22 -1.94
C LEU A 162 24.47 -2.05 -0.82
N HIS A 163 23.55 -1.47 -0.05
CA HIS A 163 22.92 -2.14 1.08
C HIS A 163 22.13 -3.39 0.67
N ILE A 164 21.61 -3.44 -0.58
CA ILE A 164 20.98 -4.66 -1.14
C ILE A 164 21.84 -5.90 -0.95
N THR A 165 23.16 -5.74 -0.91
CA THR A 165 24.11 -6.85 -0.69
C THR A 165 23.96 -7.44 0.72
N THR A 166 23.62 -6.63 1.73
CA THR A 166 23.29 -7.11 3.08
C THR A 166 21.85 -7.60 3.18
N ASP A 167 20.94 -7.00 2.44
CA ASP A 167 19.52 -7.32 2.48
C ASP A 167 19.26 -8.73 1.93
N VAL A 168 20.00 -9.11 0.88
CA VAL A 168 19.98 -10.48 0.37
C VAL A 168 20.51 -11.47 1.41
N ALA A 169 21.62 -11.17 2.09
CA ALA A 169 22.15 -12.02 3.15
C ALA A 169 21.13 -12.14 4.32
N TYR A 170 20.42 -11.05 4.64
CA TYR A 170 19.36 -11.04 5.63
C TYR A 170 18.20 -11.94 5.21
N GLY A 171 17.74 -11.88 3.96
CA GLY A 171 16.71 -12.76 3.43
C GLY A 171 17.09 -14.24 3.53
N VAL A 172 18.35 -14.59 3.14
CA VAL A 172 18.89 -15.95 3.26
C VAL A 172 18.90 -16.43 4.70
N TRP A 173 19.37 -15.59 5.64
CA TRP A 173 19.41 -15.91 7.06
C TRP A 173 18.02 -16.11 7.65
N GLN A 174 17.06 -15.22 7.36
CA GLN A 174 15.69 -15.33 7.85
C GLN A 174 14.98 -16.58 7.32
N TYR A 175 15.19 -16.94 6.06
CA TYR A 175 14.69 -18.18 5.48
C TYR A 175 15.25 -19.39 6.23
N TRP A 176 16.56 -19.48 6.40
CA TRP A 176 17.20 -20.59 7.10
C TRP A 176 16.73 -20.72 8.56
N ARG A 177 16.68 -19.60 9.27
CA ARG A 177 16.17 -19.52 10.63
C ARG A 177 14.73 -20.05 10.74
N ALA A 178 13.86 -19.63 9.84
CA ALA A 178 12.45 -19.99 9.87
C ALA A 178 12.17 -21.44 9.43
N THR A 179 12.96 -21.96 8.50
CA THR A 179 12.71 -23.29 7.90
C THR A 179 13.58 -24.40 8.48
N GLY A 180 14.81 -24.09 8.87
CA GLY A 180 15.83 -25.10 9.19
C GLY A 180 16.32 -25.89 7.98
N ASP A 181 16.19 -25.33 6.75
CA ASP A 181 16.64 -25.99 5.51
C ASP A 181 18.18 -26.01 5.41
N ASP A 182 18.82 -26.83 6.25
CA ASP A 182 20.28 -26.98 6.28
C ASP A 182 20.84 -27.46 4.95
N GLN A 183 20.07 -28.22 4.18
CA GLN A 183 20.50 -28.72 2.88
C GLN A 183 20.64 -27.57 1.88
N TRP A 184 19.65 -26.68 1.80
CA TRP A 184 19.72 -25.54 0.92
C TRP A 184 20.77 -24.53 1.40
N MET A 185 20.83 -24.29 2.72
CA MET A 185 21.84 -23.40 3.30
C MET A 185 23.25 -23.87 2.99
N ARG A 186 23.55 -25.15 3.18
CA ARG A 186 24.86 -25.75 2.83
C ARG A 186 25.19 -25.59 1.36
N ASN A 187 24.25 -25.88 0.47
CA ASN A 187 24.52 -25.97 -0.95
C ASN A 187 24.58 -24.60 -1.63
N TYR A 188 23.79 -23.64 -1.16
CA TYR A 188 23.55 -22.35 -1.82
C TYR A 188 23.69 -21.13 -0.88
N GLY A 189 22.98 -21.11 0.23
CA GLY A 189 22.88 -19.95 1.12
C GLY A 189 24.23 -19.53 1.71
N ALA A 190 25.04 -20.50 2.13
CA ALA A 190 26.36 -20.25 2.67
C ALA A 190 27.28 -19.54 1.67
N GLU A 191 27.25 -19.92 0.40
CA GLU A 191 28.04 -19.28 -0.64
C GLU A 191 27.59 -17.82 -0.86
N ILE A 192 26.29 -17.56 -0.87
CA ILE A 192 25.76 -16.18 -0.97
C ILE A 192 26.31 -15.33 0.17
N ILE A 193 26.16 -15.76 1.43
CA ILE A 193 26.57 -14.99 2.62
C ILE A 193 28.08 -14.77 2.65
N LEU A 194 28.89 -15.80 2.38
CA LEU A 194 30.33 -15.70 2.46
C LEU A 194 30.93 -14.86 1.34
N ASP A 195 30.41 -15.00 0.11
CA ASP A 195 30.90 -14.27 -1.05
C ASP A 195 30.59 -12.76 -0.97
N THR A 196 29.40 -12.42 -0.50
CA THR A 196 29.01 -11.03 -0.24
C THR A 196 29.75 -10.44 0.98
N ALA A 197 30.09 -11.23 1.99
CA ALA A 197 30.95 -10.81 3.09
C ALA A 197 32.40 -10.49 2.64
N ILE A 198 32.91 -11.19 1.62
CA ILE A 198 34.21 -10.86 1.02
C ILE A 198 34.21 -9.44 0.45
N PHE A 199 33.16 -9.07 -0.28
CA PHE A 199 32.99 -7.71 -0.79
C PHE A 199 33.03 -6.69 0.35
N TRP A 200 32.21 -6.85 1.38
CA TRP A 200 32.17 -5.91 2.51
C TRP A 200 33.48 -5.85 3.28
N GLY A 201 34.13 -6.99 3.52
CA GLY A 201 35.42 -7.05 4.18
C GLY A 201 36.54 -6.28 3.49
N THR A 202 36.35 -5.93 2.21
CA THR A 202 37.32 -5.17 1.41
C THR A 202 36.83 -3.76 1.06
N ARG A 203 35.51 -3.54 1.01
CA ARG A 203 34.88 -2.23 0.68
C ARG A 203 35.02 -1.20 1.80
N VAL A 204 35.12 -1.65 3.04
CA VAL A 204 35.27 -0.76 4.20
C VAL A 204 36.67 -0.11 4.22
N GLU A 205 36.73 1.13 4.65
CA GLU A 205 37.94 1.95 4.71
C GLU A 205 38.36 2.16 6.18
N TRP A 206 39.66 1.97 6.46
CA TRP A 206 40.18 2.25 7.81
C TRP A 206 40.49 3.74 7.98
N ASN A 207 39.87 4.36 8.97
CA ASN A 207 40.16 5.72 9.38
C ASN A 207 41.13 5.71 10.59
N GLY A 208 42.43 5.86 10.35
CA GLY A 208 43.47 5.78 11.38
C GLY A 208 43.40 6.93 12.43
N LYS A 209 42.75 8.07 12.11
CA LYS A 209 42.58 9.17 13.06
C LYS A 209 41.45 8.89 14.07
N ARG A 210 40.42 8.18 13.62
CA ARG A 210 39.23 7.85 14.41
C ARG A 210 39.26 6.42 14.96
N GLU A 211 40.27 5.63 14.58
CA GLU A 211 40.48 4.23 14.94
C GLU A 211 39.25 3.35 14.69
N ARG A 212 38.56 3.59 13.56
CA ARG A 212 37.35 2.89 13.16
C ARG A 212 37.34 2.61 11.65
N TYR A 213 36.54 1.64 11.23
CA TYR A 213 36.16 1.45 9.82
C TYR A 213 35.01 2.35 9.43
N GLU A 214 34.99 2.81 8.20
CA GLU A 214 33.99 3.69 7.61
C GLU A 214 33.57 3.16 6.23
N ILE A 215 32.32 3.43 5.83
CA ILE A 215 31.83 3.21 4.47
C ILE A 215 31.42 4.58 3.93
N ARG A 216 31.99 4.96 2.79
CA ARG A 216 31.81 6.30 2.22
C ARG A 216 31.15 6.26 0.88
N SER A 217 30.52 7.38 0.51
CA SER A 217 29.92 7.62 -0.81
C SER A 217 28.90 6.55 -1.19
N VAL A 218 27.94 6.29 -0.30
CA VAL A 218 26.82 5.35 -0.50
C VAL A 218 25.49 6.10 -0.54
N ILE A 219 24.46 5.38 -0.92
CA ILE A 219 23.04 5.73 -0.78
C ILE A 219 22.46 4.69 0.17
N GLY A 220 21.73 5.13 1.19
CA GLY A 220 20.92 4.25 2.05
C GLY A 220 19.55 3.96 1.42
N PRO A 221 18.64 3.29 2.13
CA PRO A 221 17.23 3.18 1.72
C PRO A 221 16.59 4.53 1.37
N ASP A 222 17.02 5.61 2.00
CA ASP A 222 16.57 6.98 1.69
C ASP A 222 17.30 7.55 0.47
N GLU A 223 16.71 7.39 -0.69
CA GLU A 223 17.24 7.87 -1.96
C GLU A 223 17.23 9.41 -2.12
N TYR A 224 16.68 10.18 -1.16
CA TYR A 224 16.77 11.64 -1.17
C TYR A 224 18.16 12.16 -0.83
N HIS A 225 19.04 11.30 -0.27
CA HIS A 225 20.42 11.60 0.07
C HIS A 225 21.37 10.71 -0.72
N ASP A 226 21.82 11.17 -1.89
CA ASP A 226 22.47 10.35 -2.94
C ASP A 226 24.00 10.16 -2.79
N ARG A 227 24.61 10.76 -1.77
CA ARG A 227 26.05 10.72 -1.52
C ARG A 227 26.40 10.97 -0.07
N VAL A 228 26.25 9.94 0.74
CA VAL A 228 26.50 10.06 2.17
C VAL A 228 27.65 9.18 2.64
N ASP A 229 28.27 9.60 3.72
CA ASP A 229 29.28 8.84 4.42
C ASP A 229 28.66 8.22 5.69
N ASN A 230 29.08 7.02 6.01
CA ASN A 230 28.69 6.32 7.22
C ASN A 230 27.16 6.24 7.41
N ASN A 231 26.43 5.85 6.34
CA ASN A 231 24.99 5.57 6.45
C ASN A 231 24.77 4.50 7.51
N THR A 232 23.98 4.82 8.54
CA THR A 232 23.84 3.96 9.71
C THR A 232 23.11 2.66 9.41
N PHE A 233 22.11 2.66 8.51
CA PHE A 233 21.46 1.43 8.04
C PHE A 233 22.50 0.50 7.41
N THR A 234 23.19 0.97 6.39
CA THR A 234 24.21 0.20 5.66
C THR A 234 25.28 -0.33 6.63
N ASN A 235 25.84 0.53 7.47
CA ASN A 235 26.95 0.15 8.36
C ASN A 235 26.51 -0.88 9.42
N ARG A 236 25.32 -0.72 10.02
CA ARG A 236 24.83 -1.66 11.03
C ARG A 236 24.46 -3.02 10.41
N MET A 237 23.88 -3.00 9.21
CA MET A 237 23.60 -4.23 8.47
C MET A 237 24.87 -4.93 8.01
N VAL A 238 25.91 -4.20 7.61
CA VAL A 238 27.24 -4.77 7.30
C VAL A 238 27.88 -5.41 8.54
N GLN A 239 27.79 -4.77 9.72
CA GLN A 239 28.24 -5.40 10.96
C GLN A 239 27.56 -6.74 11.18
N TRP A 240 26.23 -6.75 11.13
CA TRP A 240 25.43 -7.97 11.28
C TRP A 240 25.78 -9.03 10.23
N HIS A 241 25.96 -8.62 8.96
CA HIS A 241 26.32 -9.53 7.88
C HIS A 241 27.65 -10.22 8.13
N LEU A 242 28.68 -9.48 8.53
CA LEU A 242 30.01 -10.05 8.84
C LEU A 242 29.95 -10.98 10.07
N GLU A 243 29.17 -10.66 11.08
CA GLU A 243 28.91 -11.54 12.24
C GLU A 243 28.20 -12.83 11.79
N THR A 244 27.20 -12.71 10.92
CA THR A 244 26.49 -13.86 10.34
C THR A 244 27.40 -14.71 9.47
N ALA A 245 28.26 -14.09 8.65
CA ALA A 245 29.25 -14.83 7.86
C ALA A 245 30.22 -15.63 8.72
N LEU A 246 30.66 -15.07 9.84
CA LEU A 246 31.50 -15.78 10.82
C LEU A 246 30.73 -16.97 11.46
N ALA A 247 29.47 -16.79 11.79
CA ALA A 247 28.62 -17.86 12.33
C ALA A 247 28.38 -18.97 11.29
N VAL A 248 28.14 -18.62 10.02
CA VAL A 248 27.99 -19.58 8.91
C VAL A 248 29.30 -20.33 8.65
N TRP A 249 30.43 -19.65 8.70
CA TRP A 249 31.74 -20.29 8.62
C TRP A 249 31.93 -21.33 9.71
N GLN A 250 31.67 -20.97 10.98
CA GLN A 250 31.75 -21.87 12.12
C GLN A 250 30.77 -23.06 12.02
N TRP A 251 29.56 -22.81 11.49
CA TRP A 251 28.55 -23.87 11.25
C TRP A 251 29.06 -24.86 10.18
N LEU A 252 29.63 -24.37 9.06
CA LEU A 252 30.21 -25.24 8.05
C LEU A 252 31.42 -26.02 8.60
N GLU A 253 32.30 -25.37 9.37
CA GLU A 253 33.47 -26.01 9.98
C GLU A 253 33.05 -27.18 10.91
N THR A 254 31.96 -26.98 11.63
CA THR A 254 31.47 -27.96 12.61
C THR A 254 30.69 -29.10 11.96
N PHE A 255 29.81 -28.81 11.04
CA PHE A 255 28.84 -29.78 10.52
C PHE A 255 29.05 -30.19 9.05
N HIS A 256 29.78 -29.41 8.27
CA HIS A 256 29.97 -29.61 6.82
C HIS A 256 31.38 -29.26 6.34
N PRO A 257 32.46 -29.86 6.95
CA PRO A 257 33.86 -29.47 6.67
C PRO A 257 34.27 -29.67 5.23
N GLU A 258 33.72 -30.68 4.52
CA GLU A 258 33.97 -30.87 3.11
C GLU A 258 33.46 -29.69 2.27
N ARG A 259 32.25 -29.22 2.55
CA ARG A 259 31.68 -28.07 1.86
C ARG A 259 32.44 -26.78 2.20
N LEU A 260 32.91 -26.63 3.42
CA LEU A 260 33.78 -25.52 3.78
C LEU A 260 35.05 -25.53 2.92
N SER A 261 35.75 -26.67 2.80
CA SER A 261 36.95 -26.79 2.00
C SER A 261 36.72 -26.44 0.52
N GLU A 262 35.59 -26.84 -0.06
CA GLU A 262 35.20 -26.44 -1.42
C GLU A 262 35.04 -24.91 -1.53
N LEU A 263 34.38 -24.28 -0.56
CA LEU A 263 34.14 -22.82 -0.57
C LEU A 263 35.43 -22.05 -0.28
N GLU A 264 36.33 -22.55 0.57
CA GLU A 264 37.66 -21.99 0.81
C GLU A 264 38.46 -21.95 -0.49
N ALA A 265 38.48 -23.04 -1.25
CA ALA A 265 39.16 -23.10 -2.54
C ALA A 265 38.47 -22.19 -3.58
N LYS A 266 37.16 -22.16 -3.64
CA LYS A 266 36.38 -21.40 -4.63
C LYS A 266 36.43 -19.89 -4.40
N LEU A 267 36.35 -19.44 -3.14
CA LEU A 267 36.22 -18.05 -2.75
C LEU A 267 37.51 -17.45 -2.17
N ASP A 268 38.60 -18.19 -2.14
CA ASP A 268 39.86 -17.80 -1.49
C ASP A 268 39.64 -17.38 -0.02
N LEU A 269 38.87 -18.17 0.72
CA LEU A 269 38.66 -17.94 2.16
C LEU A 269 39.91 -18.38 2.93
N LYS A 270 40.42 -17.45 3.75
CA LYS A 270 41.62 -17.67 4.59
C LYS A 270 41.35 -17.13 6.01
N GLU A 271 42.10 -17.62 6.98
CA GLU A 271 41.96 -17.25 8.39
C GLU A 271 42.18 -15.75 8.64
N ASP A 272 43.02 -15.09 7.85
CA ASP A 272 43.17 -13.64 7.93
C ASP A 272 41.91 -12.86 7.56
N ARG A 273 41.07 -13.36 6.61
CA ARG A 273 39.75 -12.79 6.35
C ARG A 273 38.82 -12.92 7.56
N ARG A 274 38.81 -14.07 8.22
CA ARG A 274 38.03 -14.35 9.43
C ARG A 274 38.38 -13.35 10.52
N HIS A 275 39.66 -13.14 10.81
CA HIS A 275 40.14 -12.14 11.77
C HIS A 275 39.77 -10.72 11.36
N ARG A 276 39.90 -10.39 10.07
CA ARG A 276 39.54 -9.08 9.55
C ARG A 276 38.02 -8.80 9.67
N TRP A 277 37.17 -9.76 9.35
CA TRP A 277 35.72 -9.60 9.51
C TRP A 277 35.30 -9.36 10.96
N ALA A 278 35.86 -10.10 11.89
CA ALA A 278 35.64 -9.90 13.32
C ALA A 278 36.08 -8.50 13.79
N ASP A 279 37.23 -8.03 13.28
CA ASP A 279 37.73 -6.69 13.62
C ASP A 279 36.84 -5.58 13.02
N ILE A 280 36.44 -5.71 11.77
CA ILE A 280 35.51 -4.77 11.12
C ILE A 280 34.17 -4.74 11.86
N ALA A 281 33.56 -5.89 12.12
CA ALA A 281 32.28 -5.99 12.83
C ALA A 281 32.32 -5.30 14.19
N ARG A 282 33.48 -5.32 14.88
CA ARG A 282 33.66 -4.64 16.15
C ARG A 282 33.82 -3.14 16.04
N ARG A 283 34.47 -2.64 14.98
CA ARG A 283 34.95 -1.25 14.87
C ARG A 283 34.33 -0.45 13.73
N LEU A 284 33.37 -1.00 12.99
CA LEU A 284 32.66 -0.26 11.96
C LEU A 284 31.81 0.84 12.59
N CYS A 285 31.87 2.02 12.00
CA CYS A 285 31.15 3.20 12.45
C CYS A 285 29.65 3.00 12.39
N VAL A 286 28.97 3.12 13.53
CA VAL A 286 27.51 3.23 13.62
C VAL A 286 27.22 4.50 14.43
N LEU A 287 26.45 5.41 13.84
CA LEU A 287 26.21 6.75 14.40
C LEU A 287 25.06 6.72 15.42
N TYR A 288 25.31 6.05 16.53
CA TYR A 288 24.38 5.89 17.64
C TYR A 288 24.94 6.55 18.91
N ASP A 289 24.16 7.44 19.50
CA ASP A 289 24.48 8.06 20.80
C ASP A 289 23.68 7.35 21.93
N PRO A 290 24.35 6.55 22.76
CA PRO A 290 23.68 5.84 23.85
C PRO A 290 23.14 6.78 24.96
N GLN A 291 23.59 8.04 25.05
CA GLN A 291 23.11 8.98 26.05
C GLN A 291 21.75 9.57 25.68
N THR A 292 21.59 9.96 24.42
CA THR A 292 20.32 10.49 23.90
C THR A 292 19.40 9.39 23.40
N GLY A 293 19.94 8.26 22.96
CA GLY A 293 19.23 7.19 22.27
C GLY A 293 18.90 7.52 20.82
N LEU A 294 19.39 8.65 20.28
CA LEU A 294 19.21 9.02 18.89
C LEU A 294 20.26 8.35 18.01
N VAL A 295 19.82 8.02 16.82
CA VAL A 295 20.63 7.45 15.73
C VAL A 295 20.70 8.47 14.61
N GLU A 296 21.89 8.90 14.23
CA GLU A 296 22.06 9.77 13.07
C GLU A 296 22.03 8.93 11.79
N GLN A 297 21.20 9.31 10.81
CA GLN A 297 21.00 8.55 9.59
C GLN A 297 22.28 8.35 8.77
N CYS A 298 23.06 9.41 8.62
CA CYS A 298 24.37 9.41 8.01
C CYS A 298 25.22 10.55 8.59
N GLU A 299 26.52 10.55 8.40
CA GLU A 299 27.42 11.52 8.99
C GLU A 299 27.06 12.96 8.54
N GLY A 300 26.65 13.79 9.50
CA GLY A 300 26.28 15.20 9.29
C GLY A 300 24.78 15.43 9.02
N PHE A 301 23.94 14.41 9.08
CA PHE A 301 22.51 14.54 8.82
C PHE A 301 21.82 15.54 9.77
N PHE A 302 22.17 15.52 11.04
CA PHE A 302 21.59 16.45 12.03
C PHE A 302 21.99 17.91 11.82
N ALA A 303 23.01 18.19 11.02
CA ALA A 303 23.44 19.54 10.66
C ALA A 303 22.74 20.10 9.40
N LEU A 304 21.97 19.27 8.68
CA LEU A 304 21.20 19.71 7.52
C LEU A 304 20.04 20.63 7.95
N GLU A 305 19.54 21.43 7.00
CA GLU A 305 18.39 22.31 7.22
C GLU A 305 17.15 21.49 7.61
N ASP A 306 16.60 21.74 8.79
CA ASP A 306 15.35 21.14 9.24
C ASP A 306 14.15 21.93 8.70
N ILE A 307 13.26 21.25 7.97
CA ILE A 307 12.08 21.86 7.35
C ILE A 307 10.81 21.21 7.88
N ASN A 308 9.73 21.98 7.97
CA ASN A 308 8.43 21.45 8.30
C ASN A 308 7.66 21.06 7.03
N LEU A 309 7.37 19.77 6.84
CA LEU A 309 6.66 19.28 5.65
C LEU A 309 5.25 19.86 5.53
N ALA A 310 4.61 20.25 6.64
CA ALA A 310 3.29 20.87 6.62
C ALA A 310 3.27 22.23 5.88
N ASP A 311 4.41 22.91 5.79
CA ASP A 311 4.52 24.22 5.09
C ASP A 311 4.42 24.05 3.55
N TYR A 312 4.52 22.80 3.07
CA TYR A 312 4.42 22.44 1.65
C TYR A 312 3.07 21.89 1.27
N GLU A 313 2.11 21.77 2.22
CA GLU A 313 0.76 21.26 1.94
C GLU A 313 -0.22 22.39 1.56
N PRO A 314 -1.21 22.15 0.66
CA PRO A 314 -1.42 20.92 -0.07
C PRO A 314 -0.49 20.77 -1.27
N ARG A 315 0.01 19.57 -1.52
CA ARG A 315 0.91 19.26 -2.65
C ARG A 315 0.40 18.06 -3.46
N SER A 316 0.86 17.96 -4.71
CA SER A 316 0.53 16.87 -5.64
C SER A 316 1.76 16.11 -6.14
N ARG A 317 2.94 16.35 -5.53
CA ARG A 317 4.23 15.79 -5.94
C ARG A 317 5.11 15.51 -4.74
N SER A 318 6.12 14.63 -4.92
CA SER A 318 7.11 14.35 -3.90
C SER A 318 7.94 15.59 -3.53
N MET A 319 8.52 15.57 -2.33
CA MET A 319 9.41 16.65 -1.90
C MET A 319 10.62 16.83 -2.84
N GLN A 320 11.13 15.72 -3.40
CA GLN A 320 12.22 15.82 -4.38
C GLN A 320 11.79 16.50 -5.69
N ALA A 321 10.55 16.29 -6.12
CA ALA A 321 10.01 17.00 -7.29
C ALA A 321 9.79 18.51 -7.03
N ILE A 322 9.64 18.90 -5.76
CA ILE A 322 9.46 20.31 -5.34
C ILE A 322 10.82 20.98 -5.12
N LEU A 323 11.71 20.35 -4.37
CA LEU A 323 12.99 20.91 -3.92
C LEU A 323 14.15 20.67 -4.90
N GLY A 324 13.98 19.69 -5.82
CA GLY A 324 15.06 19.16 -6.64
C GLY A 324 16.01 18.23 -5.85
N ILE A 325 16.83 17.47 -6.56
CA ILE A 325 17.78 16.50 -5.96
C ILE A 325 18.73 17.21 -4.98
N GLU A 326 19.36 18.30 -5.40
CA GLU A 326 20.27 19.08 -4.54
C GLU A 326 19.56 19.73 -3.35
N GLY A 327 18.28 20.06 -3.50
CA GLY A 327 17.47 20.64 -2.45
C GLY A 327 17.14 19.65 -1.34
N THR A 328 16.82 18.40 -1.70
CA THR A 328 16.57 17.32 -0.71
C THR A 328 17.86 16.93 0.00
N ASN A 329 18.97 16.79 -0.73
CA ASN A 329 20.28 16.46 -0.15
C ASN A 329 20.76 17.43 0.96
N LYS A 330 20.25 18.66 0.99
CA LYS A 330 20.63 19.70 1.98
C LYS A 330 19.67 19.80 3.15
N ARG A 331 18.63 18.97 3.20
CA ARG A 331 17.53 19.09 4.16
C ARG A 331 17.24 17.78 4.86
N GLN A 332 16.71 17.89 6.07
CA GLN A 332 16.23 16.74 6.85
C GLN A 332 14.84 16.32 6.36
N VAL A 333 14.73 15.90 5.10
CA VAL A 333 13.51 15.38 4.48
C VAL A 333 13.80 14.01 3.90
N LEU A 334 12.93 13.05 4.11
CA LEU A 334 13.18 11.64 3.84
C LEU A 334 12.16 11.07 2.87
N LYS A 335 12.62 10.28 1.91
CA LYS A 335 11.78 9.43 1.08
C LYS A 335 11.25 8.25 1.90
N GLN A 336 12.16 7.60 2.62
CA GLN A 336 11.89 6.57 3.62
C GLN A 336 13.01 6.62 4.67
N PRO A 337 12.70 6.57 5.98
CA PRO A 337 13.72 6.80 7.01
C PRO A 337 14.55 5.53 7.26
N ASP A 338 15.84 5.58 6.92
CA ASP A 338 16.81 4.50 7.11
C ASP A 338 16.84 3.98 8.54
N VAL A 339 16.77 4.88 9.51
CA VAL A 339 16.84 4.54 10.94
C VAL A 339 15.63 3.75 11.39
N LEU A 340 14.42 4.13 10.96
CA LEU A 340 13.22 3.37 11.31
C LEU A 340 13.19 2.02 10.59
N MET A 341 13.63 1.98 9.32
CA MET A 341 13.80 0.73 8.59
C MET A 341 14.80 -0.19 9.29
N LEU A 342 15.94 0.34 9.73
CA LEU A 342 16.93 -0.42 10.48
C LEU A 342 16.34 -0.98 11.79
N LEU A 343 15.67 -0.15 12.58
CA LEU A 343 15.03 -0.58 13.81
C LEU A 343 13.99 -1.68 13.58
N TYR A 344 13.25 -1.62 12.47
CA TYR A 344 12.36 -2.70 12.07
C TYR A 344 13.13 -4.01 11.84
N LEU A 345 14.23 -4.00 11.08
CA LEU A 345 15.02 -5.22 10.82
C LEU A 345 15.65 -5.78 12.10
N LEU A 346 16.11 -4.90 13.02
CA LEU A 346 16.71 -5.29 14.30
C LEU A 346 15.74 -6.03 15.23
N ARG A 347 14.41 -5.93 15.04
CA ARG A 347 13.42 -6.74 15.78
C ARG A 347 13.66 -8.25 15.62
N SER A 348 14.16 -8.66 14.45
CA SER A 348 14.34 -10.05 14.07
C SER A 348 15.79 -10.52 14.14
N ILE A 349 16.70 -9.61 14.43
CA ILE A 349 18.12 -9.92 14.59
C ILE A 349 18.44 -9.97 16.09
N GLY A 350 18.67 -11.17 16.63
CA GLY A 350 19.18 -11.30 17.97
C GLY A 350 20.51 -10.57 18.17
N SER A 351 20.89 -10.28 19.40
CA SER A 351 22.19 -9.67 19.73
C SER A 351 23.28 -10.74 19.86
N PRO A 352 24.01 -11.10 18.80
CA PRO A 352 25.19 -11.92 18.97
C PRO A 352 26.30 -11.06 19.58
N GLY A 353 26.62 -11.29 20.83
CA GLY A 353 27.79 -10.70 21.52
C GLY A 353 27.52 -9.35 22.18
N GLY A 354 27.41 -9.34 23.49
CA GLY A 354 27.19 -8.18 24.33
C GLY A 354 28.16 -7.02 24.11
N GLY A 355 27.63 -5.80 24.18
CA GLY A 355 28.36 -4.54 24.04
C GLY A 355 27.41 -3.37 23.83
N GLN A 356 27.91 -2.14 23.81
CA GLN A 356 27.16 -0.92 23.53
C GLN A 356 26.81 -0.80 22.03
N ARG A 357 26.13 -1.82 21.46
CA ARG A 357 25.74 -1.82 20.06
C ARG A 357 24.29 -1.38 19.91
N LEU A 358 23.97 -0.72 18.80
CA LEU A 358 22.60 -0.42 18.42
C LEU A 358 21.85 -1.74 18.17
N ASN A 359 20.88 -2.00 19.05
CA ASN A 359 19.97 -3.14 18.97
C ASN A 359 18.54 -2.65 19.09
N TRP A 360 17.58 -3.55 18.87
CA TRP A 360 16.19 -3.28 19.13
C TRP A 360 15.96 -2.92 20.61
N ASP A 361 15.33 -1.79 20.83
CA ASP A 361 14.86 -1.33 22.13
C ASP A 361 13.70 -0.35 21.91
N GLU A 362 12.61 -0.52 22.64
CA GLU A 362 11.38 0.28 22.49
C GLU A 362 11.63 1.77 22.80
N LYS A 363 12.50 2.10 23.76
CA LYS A 363 12.83 3.49 24.08
C LYS A 363 13.69 4.14 22.99
N ILE A 364 14.58 3.36 22.36
CA ILE A 364 15.33 3.82 21.19
C ILE A 364 14.36 4.04 20.04
N LEU A 365 13.43 3.11 19.82
CA LEU A 365 12.40 3.27 18.79
C LEU A 365 11.58 4.54 19.02
N ALA A 366 11.02 4.75 20.22
CA ALA A 366 10.17 5.90 20.51
C ALA A 366 10.87 7.24 20.19
N LYS A 367 12.13 7.39 20.64
CA LYS A 367 12.91 8.62 20.36
C LYS A 367 13.19 8.86 18.89
N ASN A 368 13.51 7.80 18.16
CA ASN A 368 13.80 7.91 16.74
C ASN A 368 12.51 8.05 15.90
N TRP A 369 11.41 7.48 16.36
CA TRP A 369 10.09 7.71 15.78
C TRP A 369 9.72 9.19 15.85
N ASP A 370 9.80 9.79 17.04
CA ASP A 370 9.49 11.22 17.26
C ASP A 370 10.34 12.15 16.38
N TYR A 371 11.57 11.73 16.08
CA TYR A 371 12.48 12.50 15.25
C TYR A 371 12.22 12.29 13.75
N TYR A 372 12.15 11.05 13.27
CA TYR A 372 12.18 10.72 11.85
C TYR A 372 10.78 10.69 11.19
N ALA A 373 9.72 10.27 11.90
CA ALA A 373 8.40 10.17 11.31
C ALA A 373 7.86 11.52 10.79
N PRO A 374 7.99 12.66 11.51
CA PRO A 374 7.54 13.97 11.00
C PRO A 374 8.35 14.48 9.79
N ARG A 375 9.55 13.94 9.54
CA ARG A 375 10.45 14.35 8.46
C ARG A 375 10.32 13.47 7.22
N THR A 376 9.45 12.45 7.28
CA THR A 376 9.24 11.48 6.19
C THR A 376 8.13 11.96 5.26
N ASP A 377 8.40 11.92 3.96
CA ASP A 377 7.41 12.18 2.91
C ASP A 377 6.46 10.97 2.75
N HIS A 378 5.49 10.86 3.68
CA HIS A 378 4.58 9.72 3.73
C HIS A 378 3.61 9.63 2.54
N THR A 379 3.33 10.76 1.87
CA THR A 379 2.30 10.81 0.83
C THR A 379 2.85 10.50 -0.56
N TYR A 380 4.01 11.06 -0.89
CA TYR A 380 4.58 10.95 -2.25
C TYR A 380 6.02 10.43 -2.27
N GLY A 381 6.60 10.10 -1.11
CA GLY A 381 7.98 9.65 -1.02
C GLY A 381 8.17 8.22 -1.51
N SER A 382 7.64 7.27 -0.80
CA SER A 382 7.82 5.85 -1.09
C SER A 382 6.60 5.02 -0.68
N SER A 383 6.24 4.04 -1.50
CA SER A 383 5.23 3.03 -1.16
C SER A 383 5.73 1.99 -0.14
N LEU A 384 7.04 1.92 0.13
CA LEU A 384 7.66 0.97 1.06
C LEU A 384 7.53 1.40 2.53
N GLY A 385 7.68 2.69 2.79
CA GLY A 385 7.70 3.28 4.14
C GLY A 385 6.43 3.02 4.96
N PRO A 386 5.22 3.22 4.42
CA PRO A 386 3.99 3.16 5.22
C PRO A 386 3.78 1.84 5.95
N ALA A 387 4.03 0.68 5.33
CA ALA A 387 3.87 -0.62 5.99
C ALA A 387 4.80 -0.76 7.21
N ILE A 388 6.05 -0.32 7.09
CA ILE A 388 7.05 -0.37 8.19
C ILE A 388 6.64 0.58 9.32
N HIS A 389 6.17 1.78 8.99
CA HIS A 389 5.62 2.70 10.00
C HIS A 389 4.43 2.07 10.73
N GLY A 390 3.54 1.39 10.01
CA GLY A 390 2.42 0.67 10.63
C GLY A 390 2.86 -0.37 11.65
N ILE A 391 3.92 -1.15 11.33
CA ILE A 391 4.49 -2.15 12.26
C ILE A 391 5.07 -1.47 13.49
N LEU A 392 5.91 -0.45 13.30
CA LEU A 392 6.59 0.24 14.40
C LEU A 392 5.61 1.03 15.28
N ALA A 393 4.53 1.56 14.71
CA ALA A 393 3.46 2.19 15.47
C ALA A 393 2.71 1.18 16.36
N CYS A 394 2.56 -0.09 15.91
CA CYS A 394 2.05 -1.16 16.78
C CYS A 394 2.98 -1.43 17.96
N ASP A 395 4.31 -1.49 17.72
CA ASP A 395 5.30 -1.66 18.79
C ASP A 395 5.28 -0.50 19.81
N LEU A 396 4.91 0.72 19.35
CA LEU A 396 4.77 1.90 20.21
C LEU A 396 3.38 2.03 20.84
N GLU A 397 2.53 1.03 20.70
CA GLU A 397 1.16 1.03 21.22
C GLU A 397 0.32 2.23 20.71
N GLN A 398 0.53 2.62 19.43
CA GLN A 398 -0.17 3.71 18.74
C GLN A 398 -1.14 3.15 17.66
N PRO A 399 -2.25 2.49 18.02
CA PRO A 399 -3.07 1.74 17.06
C PRO A 399 -3.73 2.60 15.99
N ALA A 400 -4.01 3.87 16.27
CA ALA A 400 -4.59 4.79 15.28
C ALA A 400 -3.57 5.13 14.18
N ALA A 401 -2.33 5.50 14.57
CA ALA A 401 -1.25 5.76 13.61
C ALA A 401 -0.87 4.49 12.83
N ALA A 402 -0.85 3.32 13.51
CA ALA A 402 -0.61 2.03 12.87
C ALA A 402 -1.65 1.75 11.77
N TYR A 403 -2.93 1.97 12.05
CA TYR A 403 -4.00 1.78 11.08
C TYR A 403 -3.93 2.75 9.90
N GLU A 404 -3.64 4.02 10.15
CA GLU A 404 -3.47 5.03 9.10
C GLU A 404 -2.35 4.62 8.12
N HIS A 405 -1.17 4.30 8.64
CA HIS A 405 -0.05 3.86 7.82
C HIS A 405 -0.33 2.54 7.09
N PHE A 406 -0.95 1.57 7.76
CA PHE A 406 -1.37 0.32 7.16
C PHE A 406 -2.32 0.55 5.97
N MET A 407 -3.38 1.34 6.15
CA MET A 407 -4.33 1.62 5.08
C MET A 407 -3.70 2.38 3.92
N ARG A 408 -2.76 3.27 4.18
CA ARG A 408 -1.97 3.97 3.15
C ARG A 408 -1.19 2.99 2.27
N ALA A 409 -0.56 1.98 2.87
CA ALA A 409 0.11 0.91 2.13
C ALA A 409 -0.90 -0.01 1.41
N ALA A 410 -1.96 -0.42 2.12
CA ALA A 410 -2.90 -1.43 1.65
C ALA A 410 -3.75 -0.97 0.46
N MET A 411 -4.01 0.34 0.37
CA MET A 411 -4.87 0.94 -0.65
C MET A 411 -4.10 1.59 -1.80
N VAL A 412 -2.77 1.58 -1.77
CA VAL A 412 -1.93 2.32 -2.75
C VAL A 412 -2.29 2.01 -4.20
N ASP A 413 -2.52 0.75 -4.53
CA ASP A 413 -2.88 0.30 -5.88
C ASP A 413 -4.40 0.20 -6.08
N LEU A 414 -5.17 -0.08 -5.04
CA LEU A 414 -6.63 -0.15 -5.11
C LEU A 414 -7.29 1.21 -5.35
N GLU A 415 -6.72 2.28 -4.79
CA GLU A 415 -7.19 3.66 -4.95
C GLU A 415 -6.31 4.48 -5.90
N ASP A 416 -5.27 3.86 -6.46
CA ASP A 416 -4.30 4.50 -7.36
C ASP A 416 -3.81 5.86 -6.86
N VAL A 417 -3.49 5.93 -5.56
CA VAL A 417 -3.14 7.18 -4.85
C VAL A 417 -2.01 7.94 -5.54
N HIS A 418 -1.06 7.22 -6.13
CA HIS A 418 0.07 7.81 -6.85
C HIS A 418 -0.17 7.99 -8.35
N GLN A 419 -1.35 7.64 -8.86
CA GLN A 419 -1.72 7.69 -10.29
C GLN A 419 -0.73 6.93 -11.19
N ASN A 420 -0.19 5.81 -10.69
CA ASN A 420 0.79 4.98 -11.38
C ASN A 420 0.52 3.46 -11.27
N ALA A 421 -0.69 3.06 -10.87
CA ALA A 421 -1.08 1.65 -10.87
C ALA A 421 -1.07 1.04 -12.29
N ALA A 422 -1.25 1.86 -13.33
CA ALA A 422 -1.08 1.46 -14.73
C ALA A 422 0.35 0.99 -15.07
N ASP A 423 1.36 1.43 -14.31
CA ASP A 423 2.75 1.01 -14.44
C ASP A 423 3.04 -0.36 -13.80
N GLY A 424 2.04 -0.94 -13.15
CA GLY A 424 2.09 -2.18 -12.37
C GLY A 424 1.93 -1.93 -10.86
N ILE A 425 1.48 -2.97 -10.16
CA ILE A 425 1.27 -2.91 -8.70
C ILE A 425 2.59 -2.77 -7.95
N HIS A 426 2.52 -2.20 -6.74
CA HIS A 426 3.68 -2.07 -5.84
C HIS A 426 3.88 -3.35 -5.03
N ALA A 427 4.67 -4.30 -5.58
CA ALA A 427 4.85 -5.62 -4.99
C ALA A 427 5.43 -5.58 -3.56
N ALA A 428 6.37 -4.67 -3.29
CA ALA A 428 6.92 -4.49 -1.95
C ALA A 428 5.88 -3.94 -0.96
N SER A 429 5.02 -2.99 -1.39
CA SER A 429 3.91 -2.53 -0.54
C SER A 429 2.96 -3.68 -0.22
N ALA A 430 2.63 -4.51 -1.21
CA ALA A 430 1.78 -5.69 -1.00
C ALA A 430 2.38 -6.67 0.03
N GLY A 431 3.69 -6.93 -0.05
CA GLY A 431 4.40 -7.73 0.96
C GLY A 431 4.44 -7.05 2.33
N GLY A 432 4.63 -5.73 2.34
CA GLY A 432 4.59 -4.90 3.54
C GLY A 432 3.22 -4.93 4.24
N VAL A 433 2.13 -4.98 3.49
CA VAL A 433 0.75 -5.11 4.03
C VAL A 433 0.59 -6.41 4.80
N TRP A 434 1.08 -7.54 4.26
CA TRP A 434 1.10 -8.80 4.99
C TRP A 434 1.92 -8.68 6.27
N GLN A 435 3.10 -8.09 6.19
CA GLN A 435 3.98 -7.88 7.35
C GLN A 435 3.32 -6.99 8.42
N ALA A 436 2.70 -5.88 8.02
CA ALA A 436 1.99 -4.99 8.94
C ALA A 436 0.81 -5.70 9.62
N THR A 437 0.13 -6.58 8.90
CA THR A 437 -0.96 -7.37 9.48
C THR A 437 -0.43 -8.41 10.48
N VAL A 438 0.63 -9.15 10.13
CA VAL A 438 1.12 -10.29 10.93
C VAL A 438 2.11 -9.84 12.01
N PHE A 439 3.12 -9.04 11.67
CA PHE A 439 4.13 -8.56 12.63
C PHE A 439 3.68 -7.34 13.41
N GLY A 440 2.85 -6.47 12.80
CA GLY A 440 2.28 -5.29 13.44
C GLY A 440 1.05 -5.66 14.28
N PHE A 441 -0.14 -5.67 13.66
CA PHE A 441 -1.40 -5.91 14.37
C PHE A 441 -1.47 -7.29 15.03
N GLY A 442 -0.94 -8.32 14.37
CA GLY A 442 -0.84 -9.67 14.92
C GLY A 442 0.24 -9.81 16.01
N GLY A 443 1.19 -8.89 16.05
CA GLY A 443 2.27 -8.85 17.03
C GLY A 443 3.14 -10.11 17.06
N LEU A 444 3.31 -10.77 15.89
CA LEU A 444 4.11 -11.99 15.77
C LEU A 444 5.57 -11.71 16.12
N LYS A 445 6.12 -12.53 17.02
CA LYS A 445 7.55 -12.55 17.37
C LYS A 445 8.14 -13.90 17.03
N LEU A 446 9.18 -13.88 16.23
CA LEU A 446 9.91 -15.08 15.83
C LEU A 446 11.03 -15.34 16.86
N PRO A 447 11.12 -16.56 17.43
CA PRO A 447 12.11 -16.87 18.45
C PRO A 447 13.51 -17.02 17.87
N ASP A 448 14.52 -16.98 18.75
CA ASP A 448 15.85 -17.48 18.45
C ASP A 448 15.89 -19.01 18.68
N GLY A 449 16.46 -19.74 17.73
CA GLY A 449 16.59 -21.20 17.81
C GLY A 449 15.31 -21.98 17.54
N GLU A 450 15.09 -23.07 18.30
CA GLU A 450 14.01 -24.04 18.09
C GLU A 450 12.69 -23.73 18.82
N SER A 451 12.63 -22.62 19.56
CA SER A 451 11.44 -22.20 20.30
C SER A 451 10.25 -21.92 19.35
N HIS A 452 9.05 -21.82 19.91
CA HIS A 452 7.84 -21.56 19.14
C HIS A 452 7.62 -20.07 18.91
N PRO A 453 7.06 -19.66 17.75
CA PRO A 453 6.58 -18.31 17.55
C PRO A 453 5.54 -17.92 18.60
N THR A 454 5.58 -16.67 19.03
CA THR A 454 4.60 -16.08 19.95
C THR A 454 3.97 -14.85 19.33
N ALA A 455 2.78 -14.47 19.77
CA ALA A 455 2.12 -13.29 19.26
C ALA A 455 1.30 -12.57 20.34
N LYS A 456 1.25 -11.24 20.25
CA LYS A 456 0.41 -10.38 21.08
C LYS A 456 -0.25 -9.35 20.15
N ALA A 457 -1.54 -9.52 19.90
CA ALA A 457 -2.26 -8.66 18.97
C ALA A 457 -2.40 -7.21 19.47
N HIS A 458 -2.34 -6.27 18.52
CA HIS A 458 -2.53 -4.84 18.67
C HIS A 458 -3.69 -4.40 17.76
N LEU A 459 -4.90 -4.94 17.99
CA LEU A 459 -6.05 -4.71 17.13
C LEU A 459 -6.41 -3.22 17.11
N PRO A 460 -6.51 -2.61 15.91
CA PRO A 460 -6.93 -1.22 15.80
C PRO A 460 -8.43 -1.09 16.09
N PRO A 461 -8.94 0.12 16.37
CA PRO A 461 -10.37 0.35 16.53
C PRO A 461 -11.15 -0.14 15.31
N GLY A 462 -12.20 -0.91 15.53
CA GLY A 462 -13.04 -1.48 14.48
C GLY A 462 -12.73 -2.92 14.10
N TRP A 463 -11.50 -3.42 14.34
CA TRP A 463 -11.22 -4.84 14.12
C TRP A 463 -11.73 -5.67 15.32
N THR A 464 -12.68 -6.56 15.07
CA THR A 464 -13.24 -7.44 16.11
C THR A 464 -12.50 -8.76 16.18
N ARG A 465 -11.86 -9.18 15.10
CA ARG A 465 -11.04 -10.39 15.03
C ARG A 465 -9.92 -10.25 14.04
N LEU A 466 -8.78 -10.86 14.35
CA LEU A 466 -7.66 -11.09 13.44
C LEU A 466 -7.21 -12.54 13.57
N LYS A 467 -7.23 -13.26 12.44
CA LYS A 467 -6.77 -14.65 12.36
C LYS A 467 -5.78 -14.81 11.22
N TYR A 468 -4.66 -15.52 11.47
CA TYR A 468 -3.65 -15.85 10.45
C TYR A 468 -2.90 -17.13 10.83
N LYS A 469 -2.21 -17.71 9.83
CA LYS A 469 -1.34 -18.88 10.00
C LYS A 469 0.08 -18.56 9.58
N VAL A 470 1.06 -19.17 10.23
CA VAL A 470 2.47 -19.15 9.85
C VAL A 470 3.11 -20.52 9.99
N LYS A 471 4.12 -20.78 9.16
CA LYS A 471 4.97 -21.97 9.24
C LYS A 471 6.30 -21.63 9.89
N TRP A 472 6.72 -22.42 10.88
CA TRP A 472 8.01 -22.29 11.53
C TRP A 472 8.62 -23.66 11.76
N ARG A 473 9.84 -23.88 11.26
CA ARG A 473 10.53 -25.17 11.38
C ARG A 473 9.66 -26.37 10.97
N GLY A 474 8.94 -26.25 9.85
CA GLY A 474 8.07 -27.29 9.31
C GLY A 474 6.74 -27.50 10.02
N GLN A 475 6.44 -26.74 11.09
CA GLN A 475 5.17 -26.79 11.81
C GLN A 475 4.31 -25.58 11.49
N SER A 476 2.98 -25.77 11.42
CA SER A 476 2.02 -24.68 11.26
C SER A 476 1.51 -24.19 12.61
N TYR A 477 1.46 -22.87 12.76
CA TYR A 477 0.94 -22.19 13.94
C TYR A 477 -0.20 -21.28 13.52
N GLU A 478 -1.35 -21.45 14.14
CA GLU A 478 -2.51 -20.61 13.92
C GLU A 478 -2.66 -19.64 15.10
N PHE A 479 -2.85 -18.37 14.78
CA PHE A 479 -3.11 -17.30 15.73
C PHE A 479 -4.50 -16.74 15.46
N ASP A 480 -5.33 -16.64 16.49
CA ASP A 480 -6.71 -16.19 16.42
C ASP A 480 -7.00 -15.27 17.62
N PHE A 481 -7.12 -13.99 17.33
CA PHE A 481 -7.33 -12.96 18.33
C PHE A 481 -8.69 -12.32 18.13
N SER A 482 -9.48 -12.30 19.17
CA SER A 482 -10.70 -11.49 19.23
C SER A 482 -10.44 -10.27 20.11
N ALA A 483 -11.00 -9.14 19.75
CA ALA A 483 -11.03 -8.00 20.65
C ALA A 483 -11.59 -8.46 22.02
N PRO A 484 -10.99 -8.00 23.14
CA PRO A 484 -11.53 -8.35 24.45
C PRO A 484 -13.02 -8.07 24.45
N THR A 485 -13.78 -9.09 24.75
CA THR A 485 -15.17 -8.89 25.12
C THR A 485 -15.12 -8.28 26.54
N GLU A 486 -14.72 -7.02 26.66
CA GLU A 486 -15.09 -6.31 27.87
C GLU A 486 -16.58 -6.46 27.96
N ALA A 487 -17.05 -6.88 29.13
CA ALA A 487 -18.44 -6.81 29.46
C ALA A 487 -18.82 -5.33 29.36
N ILE A 488 -19.17 -4.92 28.15
CA ILE A 488 -19.74 -3.62 27.87
C ILE A 488 -20.97 -3.58 28.74
N PRO A 489 -21.09 -2.64 29.70
CA PRO A 489 -22.36 -2.41 30.35
C PRO A 489 -23.34 -2.25 29.19
N ALA A 490 -24.38 -3.06 29.17
CA ALA A 490 -25.31 -3.25 28.08
C ALA A 490 -25.90 -1.93 27.56
N THR A 491 -25.13 -1.30 26.67
CA THR A 491 -25.60 -0.31 25.71
C THR A 491 -24.80 -0.61 24.46
N PRO A 492 -25.40 -1.14 23.38
CA PRO A 492 -24.72 -1.31 22.12
C PRO A 492 -24.43 0.08 21.57
N MET A 493 -23.19 0.54 21.68
CA MET A 493 -22.71 1.61 20.82
C MET A 493 -22.30 0.98 19.48
N THR A 494 -23.26 0.56 18.71
CA THR A 494 -23.21 0.67 17.26
C THR A 494 -22.94 2.15 17.01
N PRO A 495 -21.96 2.58 16.18
CA PRO A 495 -21.89 3.97 15.77
C PRO A 495 -23.26 4.32 15.25
N GLY A 496 -24.03 5.09 16.02
CA GLY A 496 -25.37 5.48 15.61
C GLY A 496 -25.25 6.22 14.30
N ILE A 497 -26.20 6.06 13.40
CA ILE A 497 -26.27 6.90 12.21
C ILE A 497 -26.33 8.34 12.69
N ARG A 498 -25.36 9.15 12.29
CA ARG A 498 -25.20 10.55 12.70
C ARG A 498 -25.34 11.50 11.52
N GLY A 499 -25.31 10.95 10.28
CA GLY A 499 -25.48 11.71 9.05
C GLY A 499 -26.38 11.01 8.05
N VAL A 500 -27.18 11.80 7.34
CA VAL A 500 -27.97 11.35 6.19
C VAL A 500 -27.56 12.18 4.97
N ILE A 501 -27.17 11.51 3.91
CA ILE A 501 -26.77 12.14 2.64
C ILE A 501 -27.86 11.84 1.61
N PHE A 502 -28.53 12.86 1.14
CA PHE A 502 -29.58 12.72 0.14
C PHE A 502 -29.03 12.98 -1.25
N ASP A 503 -29.36 12.13 -2.22
CA ASP A 503 -29.37 12.61 -3.59
C ASP A 503 -30.46 13.70 -3.74
N LEU A 504 -30.38 14.47 -4.80
CA LEU A 504 -31.28 15.59 -5.04
C LEU A 504 -32.41 15.21 -6.00
N ASP A 505 -32.01 14.71 -7.18
CA ASP A 505 -32.90 14.49 -8.31
C ASP A 505 -33.61 13.13 -8.22
N GLY A 506 -34.89 13.12 -7.96
CA GLY A 506 -35.68 11.90 -7.75
C GLY A 506 -35.79 11.47 -6.26
N VAL A 507 -35.10 12.20 -5.35
CA VAL A 507 -35.13 11.96 -3.91
C VAL A 507 -35.77 13.12 -3.17
N LEU A 508 -35.29 14.33 -3.31
CA LEU A 508 -35.83 15.53 -2.69
C LEU A 508 -36.76 16.32 -3.62
N THR A 509 -36.47 16.30 -4.91
CA THR A 509 -37.27 16.95 -5.94
C THR A 509 -37.18 16.16 -7.23
N ASP A 510 -38.13 16.34 -8.15
CA ASP A 510 -38.08 15.70 -9.46
C ASP A 510 -37.74 16.73 -10.55
N THR A 511 -36.46 16.86 -10.82
CA THR A 511 -35.95 17.65 -11.95
C THR A 511 -35.72 16.81 -13.21
N ALA A 512 -36.09 15.53 -13.20
CA ALA A 512 -35.88 14.62 -14.33
C ALA A 512 -36.58 15.13 -15.59
N GLU A 513 -37.76 15.73 -15.44
CA GLU A 513 -38.50 16.34 -16.55
C GLU A 513 -37.73 17.54 -17.14
N PHE A 514 -37.12 18.40 -16.33
CA PHE A 514 -36.32 19.53 -16.79
C PHE A 514 -35.01 19.07 -17.45
N HIS A 515 -34.41 18.01 -16.91
CA HIS A 515 -33.26 17.35 -17.54
C HIS A 515 -33.64 16.78 -18.90
N TYR A 516 -34.77 16.09 -19.01
CA TYR A 516 -35.31 15.56 -20.27
C TYR A 516 -35.53 16.66 -21.27
N GLN A 517 -36.27 17.72 -20.93
CA GLN A 517 -36.56 18.86 -21.85
C GLN A 517 -35.26 19.53 -22.33
N GLY A 518 -34.28 19.71 -21.45
CA GLY A 518 -32.98 20.28 -21.83
C GLY A 518 -32.20 19.40 -22.82
N TRP A 519 -32.21 18.08 -22.62
CA TRP A 519 -31.57 17.14 -23.54
C TRP A 519 -32.37 16.94 -24.81
N GLN A 520 -33.70 16.86 -24.72
CA GLN A 520 -34.56 16.75 -25.92
C GLN A 520 -34.36 17.93 -26.88
N ARG A 521 -34.31 19.14 -26.34
CA ARG A 521 -34.07 20.33 -27.15
C ARG A 521 -32.70 20.28 -27.83
N VAL A 522 -31.69 19.85 -27.14
CA VAL A 522 -30.35 19.65 -27.73
C VAL A 522 -30.38 18.55 -28.79
N ALA A 523 -31.03 17.43 -28.51
CA ALA A 523 -31.16 16.32 -29.47
C ALA A 523 -31.87 16.75 -30.76
N ASP A 524 -32.95 17.52 -30.64
CA ASP A 524 -33.72 18.07 -31.78
C ASP A 524 -32.81 18.99 -32.62
N GLU A 525 -32.03 19.85 -31.96
CA GLU A 525 -31.09 20.76 -32.64
C GLU A 525 -29.94 20.05 -33.34
N GLU A 526 -29.47 18.93 -32.77
CA GLU A 526 -28.37 18.10 -33.31
C GLU A 526 -28.86 16.99 -34.25
N GLY A 527 -30.19 16.83 -34.45
CA GLY A 527 -30.74 15.78 -35.26
C GLY A 527 -30.56 14.37 -34.71
N ILE A 528 -30.49 14.23 -33.39
CA ILE A 528 -30.28 12.97 -32.68
C ILE A 528 -31.62 12.42 -32.21
N ALA A 529 -31.90 11.14 -32.49
CA ALA A 529 -33.09 10.48 -31.97
C ALA A 529 -32.99 10.31 -30.43
N PHE A 530 -33.88 10.96 -29.70
CA PHE A 530 -33.90 10.95 -28.26
C PHE A 530 -35.36 10.89 -27.78
N ASP A 531 -35.60 10.07 -26.75
CA ASP A 531 -36.92 9.91 -26.14
C ASP A 531 -36.83 9.72 -24.63
N ARG A 532 -37.97 9.62 -23.97
CA ARG A 532 -38.03 9.41 -22.50
C ARG A 532 -37.38 8.12 -22.06
N LYS A 533 -37.38 7.06 -22.87
CA LYS A 533 -36.71 5.80 -22.54
C LYS A 533 -35.21 5.95 -22.59
N ALA A 534 -34.68 6.66 -23.57
CA ALA A 534 -33.27 6.99 -23.67
C ALA A 534 -32.83 7.88 -22.50
N ASN A 535 -33.67 8.83 -22.07
CA ASN A 535 -33.41 9.67 -20.91
C ASN A 535 -33.37 8.88 -19.59
N GLU A 536 -34.21 7.87 -19.44
CA GLU A 536 -34.21 7.03 -18.22
C GLU A 536 -32.88 6.29 -18.04
N ALA A 537 -32.24 5.87 -19.12
CA ALA A 537 -30.92 5.24 -19.12
C ALA A 537 -29.78 6.19 -18.71
N MET A 538 -30.03 7.51 -18.66
CA MET A 538 -29.07 8.53 -18.26
C MET A 538 -29.23 8.99 -16.80
N ARG A 539 -30.16 8.40 -16.05
CA ARG A 539 -30.44 8.79 -14.67
C ARG A 539 -29.23 8.57 -13.76
N GLY A 540 -28.87 9.59 -13.01
CA GLY A 540 -27.71 9.55 -12.10
C GLY A 540 -26.37 9.74 -12.77
N LEU A 541 -26.28 9.83 -14.09
CA LEU A 541 -25.04 10.04 -14.82
C LEU A 541 -24.58 11.52 -14.80
N SER A 542 -23.27 11.72 -14.96
CA SER A 542 -22.74 13.06 -15.19
C SER A 542 -23.23 13.63 -16.52
N ARG A 543 -23.18 14.95 -16.67
CA ARG A 543 -23.56 15.61 -17.94
C ARG A 543 -22.76 15.12 -19.15
N ARG A 544 -21.47 14.80 -18.94
CA ARG A 544 -20.59 14.26 -19.97
C ARG A 544 -21.00 12.84 -20.36
N ASP A 545 -21.24 11.99 -19.37
CA ASP A 545 -21.64 10.60 -19.61
C ASP A 545 -23.02 10.54 -20.25
N SER A 546 -23.95 11.42 -19.84
CA SER A 546 -25.25 11.57 -20.48
C SER A 546 -25.12 11.95 -21.96
N LEU A 547 -24.21 12.88 -22.29
CA LEU A 547 -23.95 13.25 -23.71
C LEU A 547 -23.37 12.06 -24.48
N LEU A 548 -22.40 11.34 -23.93
CA LEU A 548 -21.82 10.15 -24.56
C LEU A 548 -22.88 9.05 -24.79
N GLN A 549 -23.75 8.84 -23.82
CA GLN A 549 -24.87 7.90 -23.94
C GLN A 549 -25.85 8.32 -25.05
N MET A 550 -26.20 9.60 -25.11
CA MET A 550 -27.07 10.15 -26.15
C MET A 550 -26.45 10.03 -27.59
N LEU A 551 -25.11 10.15 -27.67
CA LEU A 551 -24.36 9.98 -28.92
C LEU A 551 -24.12 8.50 -29.28
N GLY A 552 -24.63 7.53 -28.51
CA GLY A 552 -24.40 6.09 -28.74
C GLY A 552 -22.95 5.70 -28.69
N GLY A 553 -22.16 6.34 -27.78
CA GLY A 553 -20.72 6.12 -27.61
C GLY A 553 -19.82 6.82 -28.63
N LYS A 554 -20.35 7.61 -29.56
CA LYS A 554 -19.55 8.44 -30.48
C LYS A 554 -18.90 9.59 -29.71
N VAL A 555 -17.57 9.68 -29.77
CA VAL A 555 -16.82 10.80 -29.21
C VAL A 555 -16.70 11.90 -30.27
N LEU A 556 -17.19 13.09 -29.93
CA LEU A 556 -17.01 14.30 -30.75
C LEU A 556 -15.72 15.03 -30.31
N PRO A 557 -15.18 15.95 -31.17
CA PRO A 557 -14.08 16.82 -30.71
C PRO A 557 -14.43 17.54 -29.39
N GLU A 558 -13.49 17.64 -28.48
CA GLU A 558 -13.72 18.14 -27.12
C GLU A 558 -14.42 19.50 -27.09
N ALA A 559 -13.99 20.44 -27.90
CA ALA A 559 -14.62 21.76 -28.04
C ALA A 559 -16.12 21.69 -28.39
N ARG A 560 -16.53 20.69 -29.20
CA ARG A 560 -17.93 20.47 -29.55
C ARG A 560 -18.72 19.85 -28.41
N MET A 561 -18.13 18.89 -27.68
CA MET A 561 -18.76 18.31 -26.51
C MET A 561 -19.00 19.36 -25.42
N VAL A 562 -18.00 20.20 -25.17
CA VAL A 562 -18.11 21.32 -24.22
C VAL A 562 -19.22 22.30 -24.63
N GLU A 563 -19.31 22.65 -25.89
CA GLU A 563 -20.35 23.55 -26.43
C GLU A 563 -21.76 22.97 -26.25
N ILE A 564 -21.97 21.69 -26.59
CA ILE A 564 -23.27 21.00 -26.47
C ILE A 564 -23.67 20.93 -24.99
N MET A 565 -22.75 20.55 -24.10
CA MET A 565 -22.99 20.49 -22.66
C MET A 565 -23.31 21.87 -22.07
N ALA A 566 -22.65 22.92 -22.52
CA ALA A 566 -22.92 24.29 -22.10
C ALA A 566 -24.31 24.76 -22.55
N ARG A 567 -24.70 24.44 -23.78
CA ARG A 567 -26.00 24.76 -24.37
C ARG A 567 -27.12 24.06 -23.62
N LYS A 568 -26.99 22.74 -23.37
CA LYS A 568 -27.92 21.97 -22.51
C LYS A 568 -28.07 22.59 -21.11
N ASN A 569 -26.95 23.01 -20.54
CA ASN A 569 -27.00 23.63 -19.21
C ASN A 569 -27.80 24.92 -19.21
N ARG A 570 -27.64 25.79 -20.20
CA ARG A 570 -28.46 27.01 -20.30
C ARG A 570 -29.94 26.67 -20.31
N TYR A 571 -30.37 25.73 -21.17
CA TYR A 571 -31.78 25.31 -21.27
C TYR A 571 -32.30 24.75 -19.92
N TYR A 572 -31.49 23.98 -19.23
CA TYR A 572 -31.84 23.45 -17.94
C TYR A 572 -31.94 24.54 -16.86
N VAL A 573 -31.02 25.49 -16.81
CA VAL A 573 -31.03 26.61 -15.86
C VAL A 573 -32.27 27.50 -16.08
N ASP A 574 -32.63 27.78 -17.33
CA ASP A 574 -33.85 28.53 -17.66
C ASP A 574 -35.11 27.82 -17.13
N LEU A 575 -35.16 26.49 -17.19
CA LEU A 575 -36.25 25.70 -16.65
C LEU A 575 -36.26 25.67 -15.11
N LEU A 576 -35.11 25.71 -14.45
CA LEU A 576 -35.00 25.79 -12.99
C LEU A 576 -35.62 27.06 -12.42
N GLU A 577 -35.86 28.11 -13.20
CA GLU A 577 -36.57 29.32 -12.75
C GLU A 577 -38.01 29.01 -12.29
N GLN A 578 -38.58 27.88 -12.69
CA GLN A 578 -39.90 27.42 -12.33
C GLN A 578 -39.95 26.63 -11.03
N ILE A 579 -38.79 26.27 -10.42
CA ILE A 579 -38.72 25.52 -9.18
C ILE A 579 -39.00 26.43 -7.98
N GLY A 580 -39.84 25.93 -7.07
CA GLY A 580 -40.16 26.52 -5.77
C GLY A 580 -40.36 25.45 -4.71
N PRO A 581 -40.65 25.82 -3.45
CA PRO A 581 -40.84 24.88 -2.34
C PRO A 581 -41.92 23.83 -2.60
N GLU A 582 -42.90 24.11 -3.45
CA GLU A 582 -43.98 23.20 -3.86
C GLU A 582 -43.47 22.02 -4.70
N HIS A 583 -42.24 22.06 -5.19
CA HIS A 583 -41.60 21.00 -5.96
C HIS A 583 -40.85 19.99 -5.07
N LEU A 584 -40.87 20.14 -3.74
CA LEU A 584 -40.39 19.09 -2.84
C LEU A 584 -41.27 17.85 -2.96
N LEU A 585 -40.62 16.70 -3.10
CA LEU A 585 -41.31 15.42 -3.13
C LEU A 585 -41.99 15.10 -1.80
N ALA A 586 -43.09 14.36 -1.86
CA ALA A 586 -43.89 14.01 -0.68
C ALA A 586 -43.04 13.34 0.39
N GLY A 587 -43.09 13.86 1.62
CA GLY A 587 -42.30 13.37 2.76
C GLY A 587 -40.89 13.95 2.89
N ALA A 588 -40.29 14.48 1.83
CA ALA A 588 -38.90 14.97 1.85
C ALA A 588 -38.68 16.09 2.89
N GLY A 589 -39.52 17.14 2.83
CA GLY A 589 -39.43 18.25 3.78
C GLY A 589 -39.68 17.84 5.24
N SER A 590 -40.63 16.92 5.46
CA SER A 590 -40.94 16.41 6.81
C SER A 590 -39.77 15.61 7.40
N LEU A 591 -39.11 14.74 6.58
CA LEU A 591 -37.99 13.95 7.02
C LEU A 591 -36.74 14.83 7.29
N LEU A 592 -36.45 15.82 6.43
CA LEU A 592 -35.37 16.80 6.65
C LEU A 592 -35.56 17.55 7.97
N ALA A 593 -36.77 18.04 8.26
CA ALA A 593 -37.06 18.74 9.51
C ALA A 593 -36.95 17.82 10.75
N GLU A 594 -37.36 16.56 10.62
CA GLU A 594 -37.24 15.56 11.71
C GLU A 594 -35.76 15.22 11.99
N LEU A 595 -34.93 15.04 10.96
CA LEU A 595 -33.49 14.82 11.09
C LEU A 595 -32.78 15.99 11.77
N HIS A 596 -33.10 17.21 11.34
CA HIS A 596 -32.55 18.43 11.94
C HIS A 596 -32.93 18.54 13.41
N ALA A 597 -34.20 18.29 13.76
CA ALA A 597 -34.69 18.28 15.16
C ALA A 597 -34.03 17.18 16.01
N ALA A 598 -33.67 16.04 15.40
CA ALA A 598 -32.98 14.95 16.06
C ALA A 598 -31.46 15.15 16.18
N GLY A 599 -30.89 16.26 15.68
CA GLY A 599 -29.47 16.54 15.67
C GLY A 599 -28.64 15.64 14.71
N ILE A 600 -29.30 15.05 13.73
CA ILE A 600 -28.69 14.27 12.67
C ILE A 600 -28.23 15.22 11.57
N LYS A 601 -26.96 15.15 11.20
CA LYS A 601 -26.40 15.99 10.14
C LYS A 601 -26.94 15.59 8.78
N VAL A 602 -27.22 16.58 7.94
CA VAL A 602 -27.78 16.38 6.60
C VAL A 602 -26.83 16.92 5.53
N ALA A 603 -26.50 16.10 4.55
CA ALA A 603 -25.79 16.57 3.35
C ALA A 603 -26.59 16.25 2.09
N ILE A 604 -26.28 16.99 1.03
CA ILE A 604 -26.72 16.68 -0.34
C ILE A 604 -25.54 16.14 -1.12
N GLY A 605 -25.74 15.02 -1.83
CA GLY A 605 -24.75 14.38 -2.71
C GLY A 605 -25.29 14.22 -4.13
N SER A 606 -25.21 15.28 -4.95
CA SER A 606 -25.81 15.31 -6.28
C SER A 606 -24.77 15.38 -7.41
N ALA A 607 -24.92 14.60 -8.47
CA ALA A 607 -24.11 14.72 -9.69
C ALA A 607 -24.36 16.04 -10.46
N SER A 608 -25.40 16.79 -10.12
CA SER A 608 -25.74 18.06 -10.76
C SER A 608 -24.79 19.18 -10.36
N LYS A 609 -24.27 19.93 -11.32
CA LYS A 609 -23.46 21.15 -11.07
C LYS A 609 -24.29 22.35 -10.63
N ASN A 610 -25.62 22.23 -10.61
CA ASN A 610 -26.55 23.28 -10.24
C ASN A 610 -27.28 22.98 -8.91
N ALA A 611 -26.84 21.98 -8.14
CA ALA A 611 -27.48 21.53 -6.92
C ALA A 611 -27.76 22.65 -5.92
N ARG A 612 -26.80 23.56 -5.68
CA ARG A 612 -26.96 24.71 -4.79
C ARG A 612 -28.14 25.60 -5.19
N MET A 613 -28.27 25.90 -6.46
CA MET A 613 -29.38 26.72 -6.99
C MET A 613 -30.73 26.04 -6.72
N VAL A 614 -30.83 24.74 -6.91
CA VAL A 614 -32.06 23.98 -6.65
C VAL A 614 -32.41 24.00 -5.16
N ILE A 615 -31.43 23.76 -4.29
CA ILE A 615 -31.57 23.77 -2.83
C ILE A 615 -32.08 25.15 -2.33
N ASP A 616 -31.54 26.22 -2.88
CA ASP A 616 -31.96 27.60 -2.52
C ASP A 616 -33.38 27.85 -2.97
N ARG A 617 -33.77 27.43 -4.17
CA ARG A 617 -35.13 27.60 -4.71
C ARG A 617 -36.18 26.76 -3.99
N LEU A 618 -35.80 25.54 -3.54
CA LEU A 618 -36.64 24.70 -2.71
C LEU A 618 -36.79 25.24 -1.27
N ASN A 619 -36.02 26.25 -0.91
CA ASN A 619 -35.99 26.86 0.43
C ASN A 619 -35.62 25.88 1.54
N ILE A 620 -34.73 24.89 1.27
CA ILE A 620 -34.28 23.89 2.25
C ILE A 620 -32.81 24.08 2.70
N ALA A 621 -32.13 25.12 2.24
CA ALA A 621 -30.75 25.38 2.58
C ALA A 621 -30.49 25.43 4.11
N HIS A 622 -31.46 25.89 4.89
CA HIS A 622 -31.39 25.96 6.35
C HIS A 622 -31.50 24.59 7.08
N LEU A 623 -31.83 23.52 6.37
CA LEU A 623 -31.92 22.15 6.87
C LEU A 623 -30.73 21.27 6.37
N VAL A 624 -29.77 21.85 5.67
CA VAL A 624 -28.66 21.14 5.04
C VAL A 624 -27.32 21.64 5.59
N ASP A 625 -26.51 20.76 6.16
CA ASP A 625 -25.21 21.09 6.76
C ASP A 625 -24.08 21.13 5.72
N ALA A 626 -24.19 20.33 4.64
CA ALA A 626 -23.16 20.23 3.60
C ALA A 626 -23.73 19.92 2.21
N ILE A 627 -23.02 20.35 1.16
CA ILE A 627 -23.42 20.10 -0.23
C ILE A 627 -22.18 19.65 -1.02
N ALA A 628 -22.18 18.39 -1.43
CA ALA A 628 -21.27 17.85 -2.44
C ALA A 628 -22.00 17.79 -3.78
N ASP A 629 -21.45 18.41 -4.80
CA ASP A 629 -22.08 18.50 -6.12
C ASP A 629 -21.10 18.14 -7.26
N GLY A 630 -21.59 18.14 -8.50
CA GLY A 630 -20.76 17.81 -9.68
C GLY A 630 -19.63 18.80 -9.98
N ASN A 631 -19.37 19.80 -9.11
CA ASN A 631 -18.20 20.69 -9.18
C ASN A 631 -17.17 20.32 -8.11
N THR A 632 -17.50 19.48 -7.13
CA THR A 632 -16.67 19.19 -5.97
C THR A 632 -15.87 17.91 -6.09
N VAL A 633 -16.16 17.06 -7.08
CA VAL A 633 -15.48 15.79 -7.31
C VAL A 633 -15.21 15.56 -8.80
N ASP A 634 -14.13 14.87 -9.10
CA ASP A 634 -13.73 14.56 -10.47
C ASP A 634 -14.46 13.32 -11.02
N ARG A 635 -14.73 12.33 -10.17
CA ARG A 635 -15.42 11.09 -10.54
C ARG A 635 -16.87 11.09 -10.07
N SER A 636 -17.78 10.94 -11.03
CA SER A 636 -19.22 10.84 -10.76
C SER A 636 -19.62 9.43 -10.31
N LYS A 637 -20.85 9.28 -9.78
CA LYS A 637 -21.52 7.99 -9.54
C LYS A 637 -21.37 7.09 -10.79
N PRO A 638 -20.98 5.80 -10.65
CA PRO A 638 -20.98 4.97 -9.44
C PRO A 638 -19.71 5.06 -8.58
N ALA A 639 -18.75 5.95 -8.86
CA ALA A 639 -17.62 6.16 -7.97
C ALA A 639 -18.07 6.74 -6.61
N PRO A 640 -17.44 6.34 -5.48
CA PRO A 640 -17.86 6.72 -4.13
C PRO A 640 -17.56 8.18 -3.76
N ASP A 641 -16.75 8.87 -4.56
CA ASP A 641 -16.11 10.16 -4.26
C ASP A 641 -17.10 11.20 -3.76
N LEU A 642 -18.25 11.30 -4.40
CA LEU A 642 -19.29 12.30 -4.06
C LEU A 642 -19.82 12.12 -2.62
N PHE A 643 -20.09 10.89 -2.22
CA PHE A 643 -20.62 10.59 -0.90
C PHE A 643 -19.52 10.61 0.16
N LEU A 644 -18.31 10.18 -0.16
CA LEU A 644 -17.16 10.33 0.72
C LEU A 644 -16.87 11.80 1.02
N HIS A 645 -16.89 12.66 0.00
CA HIS A 645 -16.71 14.10 0.18
C HIS A 645 -17.85 14.74 1.00
N ALA A 646 -19.08 14.30 0.80
CA ALA A 646 -20.22 14.75 1.63
C ALA A 646 -20.03 14.37 3.11
N ALA A 647 -19.60 13.15 3.40
CA ALA A 647 -19.33 12.69 4.77
C ALA A 647 -18.17 13.46 5.41
N GLU A 648 -17.10 13.71 4.66
CA GLU A 648 -15.97 14.54 5.09
C GLU A 648 -16.42 15.96 5.48
N GLN A 649 -17.22 16.61 4.64
CA GLN A 649 -17.80 17.94 4.96
C GLN A 649 -18.66 17.93 6.21
N LEU A 650 -19.38 16.83 6.49
CA LEU A 650 -20.12 16.65 7.73
C LEU A 650 -19.20 16.38 8.94
N GLY A 651 -17.92 16.05 8.73
CA GLY A 651 -17.00 15.61 9.78
C GLY A 651 -17.43 14.26 10.37
N LEU A 652 -17.93 13.35 9.54
CA LEU A 652 -18.40 12.01 9.92
C LEU A 652 -17.66 10.94 9.15
N SER A 653 -17.48 9.79 9.79
CA SER A 653 -16.97 8.61 9.09
C SER A 653 -18.07 8.01 8.19
N PRO A 654 -17.73 7.40 7.05
CA PRO A 654 -18.71 6.79 6.15
C PRO A 654 -19.68 5.82 6.85
N VAL A 655 -19.21 5.04 7.81
CA VAL A 655 -20.04 4.08 8.57
C VAL A 655 -21.07 4.74 9.50
N GLU A 656 -20.95 6.04 9.77
CA GLU A 656 -21.91 6.83 10.53
C GLU A 656 -22.95 7.48 9.60
N CYS A 657 -22.83 7.30 8.28
CA CYS A 657 -23.67 7.92 7.27
C CYS A 657 -24.60 6.90 6.60
N VAL A 658 -25.77 7.37 6.20
CA VAL A 658 -26.69 6.66 5.31
C VAL A 658 -26.98 7.52 4.09
N VAL A 659 -26.98 6.91 2.90
CA VAL A 659 -27.33 7.57 1.64
C VAL A 659 -28.77 7.23 1.28
N VAL A 660 -29.53 8.23 0.84
CA VAL A 660 -30.89 8.07 0.29
C VAL A 660 -30.81 8.38 -1.20
N GLU A 661 -31.17 7.42 -2.05
CA GLU A 661 -30.88 7.40 -3.48
C GLU A 661 -32.00 6.73 -4.30
N ASP A 662 -32.22 7.17 -5.53
CA ASP A 662 -33.22 6.59 -6.42
C ASP A 662 -32.63 5.90 -7.68
N ALA A 663 -31.32 5.97 -7.90
CA ALA A 663 -30.63 5.40 -9.05
C ALA A 663 -29.67 4.26 -8.67
N ALA A 664 -29.54 3.24 -9.51
CA ALA A 664 -28.64 2.11 -9.29
C ALA A 664 -27.18 2.57 -9.12
N SER A 665 -26.71 3.51 -9.95
CA SER A 665 -25.34 4.04 -9.87
C SER A 665 -25.06 4.77 -8.56
N GLY A 666 -26.06 5.41 -7.96
CA GLY A 666 -25.91 6.05 -6.67
C GLY A 666 -25.93 5.05 -5.50
N ILE A 667 -26.75 3.99 -5.59
CA ILE A 667 -26.68 2.88 -4.62
C ILE A 667 -25.31 2.21 -4.66
N GLU A 668 -24.77 1.93 -5.85
CA GLU A 668 -23.40 1.39 -6.03
C GLU A 668 -22.35 2.31 -5.41
N ALA A 669 -22.45 3.63 -5.64
CA ALA A 669 -21.54 4.61 -5.05
C ALA A 669 -21.61 4.63 -3.52
N ALA A 670 -22.83 4.55 -2.94
CA ALA A 670 -23.02 4.51 -1.48
C ALA A 670 -22.40 3.24 -0.85
N LEU A 671 -22.62 2.09 -1.48
CA LEU A 671 -22.04 0.81 -1.04
C LEU A 671 -20.52 0.81 -1.19
N ALA A 672 -20.00 1.34 -2.30
CA ALA A 672 -18.56 1.49 -2.51
C ALA A 672 -17.92 2.47 -1.50
N ALA A 673 -18.67 3.45 -1.00
CA ALA A 673 -18.24 4.35 0.07
C ALA A 673 -18.28 3.70 1.47
N GLY A 674 -18.76 2.46 1.60
CA GLY A 674 -18.95 1.80 2.90
C GLY A 674 -20.09 2.39 3.73
N MET A 675 -21.08 3.03 3.09
CA MET A 675 -22.24 3.63 3.72
C MET A 675 -23.46 2.73 3.65
N LEU A 676 -24.40 2.90 4.57
CA LEU A 676 -25.73 2.31 4.42
C LEU A 676 -26.47 3.04 3.29
N ALA A 677 -27.31 2.29 2.56
CA ALA A 677 -28.09 2.83 1.46
C ALA A 677 -29.59 2.56 1.64
N VAL A 678 -30.38 3.60 1.41
CA VAL A 678 -31.85 3.54 1.27
C VAL A 678 -32.18 3.82 -0.18
N GLY A 679 -32.75 2.83 -0.87
CA GLY A 679 -33.18 2.95 -2.26
C GLY A 679 -34.63 3.43 -2.35
N LEU A 680 -34.88 4.44 -3.17
CA LEU A 680 -36.25 4.93 -3.44
C LEU A 680 -36.71 4.48 -4.83
N GLY A 681 -37.81 3.70 -4.88
CA GLY A 681 -38.42 3.25 -6.14
C GLY A 681 -38.52 1.73 -6.28
N PRO A 682 -38.63 1.21 -7.53
CA PRO A 682 -38.84 -0.20 -7.76
C PRO A 682 -37.59 -1.02 -7.42
N VAL A 683 -37.80 -2.20 -6.83
CA VAL A 683 -36.73 -3.13 -6.39
C VAL A 683 -35.79 -3.50 -7.56
N GLU A 684 -36.30 -3.58 -8.78
CA GLU A 684 -35.52 -3.89 -9.97
C GLU A 684 -34.41 -2.85 -10.24
N ARG A 685 -34.57 -1.61 -9.74
CA ARG A 685 -33.60 -0.52 -9.93
C ARG A 685 -32.71 -0.30 -8.71
N VAL A 686 -33.28 -0.37 -7.49
CA VAL A 686 -32.58 -0.01 -6.25
C VAL A 686 -32.46 -1.16 -5.26
N GLY A 687 -32.70 -2.38 -5.71
CA GLY A 687 -32.75 -3.57 -4.84
C GLY A 687 -31.44 -3.95 -4.16
N SER A 688 -30.30 -3.41 -4.59
CA SER A 688 -29.01 -3.58 -3.92
C SER A 688 -28.88 -2.73 -2.64
N ALA A 689 -29.82 -1.82 -2.37
CA ALA A 689 -29.83 -1.01 -1.14
C ALA A 689 -30.16 -1.86 0.10
N HIS A 690 -29.71 -1.45 1.26
CA HIS A 690 -30.01 -2.10 2.55
C HIS A 690 -31.49 -2.00 2.92
N VAL A 691 -32.14 -0.89 2.56
CA VAL A 691 -33.56 -0.68 2.73
C VAL A 691 -34.14 -0.13 1.44
N VAL A 692 -35.27 -0.69 0.98
CA VAL A 692 -35.97 -0.20 -0.21
C VAL A 692 -37.33 0.35 0.22
N LEU A 693 -37.60 1.57 -0.23
CA LEU A 693 -38.86 2.28 0.02
C LEU A 693 -39.46 2.76 -1.32
N PRO A 694 -40.80 2.82 -1.46
CA PRO A 694 -41.41 3.35 -2.67
C PRO A 694 -41.14 4.85 -2.86
N ASN A 695 -41.15 5.63 -1.78
CA ASN A 695 -40.88 7.07 -1.68
C ASN A 695 -40.67 7.47 -0.22
N LEU A 696 -40.59 8.78 0.08
CA LEU A 696 -40.42 9.32 1.45
C LEU A 696 -41.74 9.69 2.13
N GLU A 697 -42.87 9.49 1.50
CA GLU A 697 -44.19 9.87 2.08
C GLU A 697 -44.50 9.05 3.34
N GLY A 698 -44.73 9.74 4.45
CA GLY A 698 -45.02 9.12 5.76
C GLY A 698 -43.81 8.46 6.43
N VAL A 699 -42.59 8.56 5.86
CA VAL A 699 -41.39 7.99 6.45
C VAL A 699 -40.98 8.82 7.68
N ARG A 700 -40.84 8.13 8.83
CA ARG A 700 -40.35 8.72 10.07
C ARG A 700 -38.92 8.27 10.30
N TRP A 701 -38.09 9.18 10.80
CA TRP A 701 -36.68 8.86 11.05
C TRP A 701 -36.49 7.66 11.99
N ALA A 702 -37.29 7.59 13.08
CA ALA A 702 -37.20 6.49 14.03
C ALA A 702 -37.47 5.11 13.39
N ASP A 703 -38.49 5.04 12.49
CA ASP A 703 -38.83 3.80 11.79
C ASP A 703 -37.76 3.41 10.76
N LEU A 704 -37.23 4.40 10.07
CA LEU A 704 -36.12 4.19 9.09
C LEU A 704 -34.84 3.72 9.79
N LEU A 705 -34.52 4.33 10.92
CA LEU A 705 -33.35 3.94 11.74
C LEU A 705 -33.49 2.48 12.24
N GLY A 706 -34.72 2.09 12.68
CA GLY A 706 -35.01 0.72 13.07
C GLY A 706 -34.78 -0.30 11.93
N LYS A 707 -35.22 0.02 10.72
CA LYS A 707 -34.99 -0.83 9.52
C LYS A 707 -33.51 -0.91 9.13
N LEU A 708 -32.80 0.21 9.16
CA LEU A 708 -31.37 0.27 8.84
C LEU A 708 -30.55 -0.49 9.88
N THR A 709 -30.90 -0.41 11.16
CA THR A 709 -30.23 -1.18 12.22
C THR A 709 -30.49 -2.68 12.07
N ALA A 710 -31.64 -3.10 11.58
CA ALA A 710 -31.95 -4.50 11.32
C ALA A 710 -31.32 -5.05 10.04
N ALA A 711 -30.94 -4.18 9.10
CA ALA A 711 -30.31 -4.53 7.83
C ALA A 711 -28.75 -4.50 7.88
N ARG A 712 -28.21 -4.03 8.99
CA ARG A 712 -26.77 -3.99 9.29
C ARG A 712 -26.30 -5.33 9.85
#